data_fcb200f49435c608195ce117b8903d02
#
_entry.id   fcb200f49435c608195ce117b8903d02
#
_cell.length_a   1.000
_cell.length_b   1.000
_cell.length_c   1.000
_cell.angle_alpha   90.00
_cell.angle_beta   90.00
_cell.angle_gamma   90.00
#
_symmetry.space_group_name_H-M   'P 1'
#
loop_
_entity.id
_entity.type
_entity.pdbx_description
1 polymer ?
#
loop_
_entity_poly.entity_id
_entity_poly.type
_entity_poly.pdbx_seq_one_letter_code
_entity_poly.pdbx_strand_id
1 'polypeptide(L)'
;MTVYVILVFLCILIGMAISVSAFGTGGKRANIIKDIYFSVEEVDGIGILYSKTGDYSAIIEIHNPVQKYSAETDSYYNYSHLFTTICQALGEGYVMQKQDVFVRKSFDAKEHMGSDRRNSFLSDAYFRFFDGREYTESSTYLCIIQENRKNKFLSYDDKKWRDFMMKLHKVEDILVDAGVKSRFLGETEAEEYVDRYFSMNFRDRNVSMTDFKVDNENIWMGDRQCRVFSLVDVDNICLPTAIRPFTEMTVNNSVMPVDLVSEIDKIPGIESVVYNQVIFLPNQKRELNALEKKKNRHSSIPSPSNQLAVEDIKNVQNIIAREGKQLVYAHFNFVVCISKDADMAKVTNYLENMFSKLSILISKRAYNQLELFVSSFPGNCSQLNPDYDRFLTLSDAAMCLMYKERQCMSETTPIKFYYTDRQGVPMALDLTGKEGKVRLTDNSNFFTLGPSGSGKSFFMNTVMYQFYEQITDVVIVDTGHSYEGLCNLYGGVYLTYSKEHPISMNPFKITTDEYNLNFDEKKTFIMNLVFLIFIGNEKPTMIQETLINKVILEYYEEYFHPFKGYTNKEREELRERLKLEDKKNGTYDKYQQEQREAFRKEQEARMDESEPVAEESVSEEFSDRQQYDKIVRKTTKLYNLANDPSASEGERTAASNLAKRMMPEVMKDHYPMIIEERIDRMEERRKNLHVTELSFNSFYEFSLERIPQLMEEMNLDKNKFDIDDYGAILSTFYRGGAYEETLNNDMASSLFDERFIVFELDQLMENKRLAPIIVLIIMDVFTQKMRIKKGRKVLVIEEAWKAIATPTMASYIQYLYKTARKHWASVGVVTQEIQDITGNETVKDAIISNSGVFFLCDQSKFKEKFTDIRETLALTDTDVKQIFTINKLENKENRSQFNEVFIKRGSEGIVVGVEVPHELYMTFTTEKIEKEALKMYLRELGCSYKDAVIAYCRDWELSGISKPIEFAQKVKNAGRVLSLSSHDRRYYSSAS
;
A
#
# COMPACT_ATOMS: atom_id res chain seq x y z
N MET A 1 50.42 -10.01 89.20
CA MET A 1 49.91 -8.77 88.59
C MET A 1 50.09 -8.72 87.07
N THR A 2 51.25 -9.06 86.54
CA THR A 2 51.59 -9.04 85.12
C THR A 2 50.73 -9.96 84.27
N VAL A 3 50.44 -11.16 84.73
CA VAL A 3 49.61 -12.13 84.00
C VAL A 3 48.13 -11.69 83.85
N TYR A 4 47.60 -11.07 84.88
CA TYR A 4 46.21 -10.47 84.85
C TYR A 4 46.06 -9.32 83.87
N VAL A 5 47.07 -8.51 83.78
CA VAL A 5 47.10 -7.39 82.87
C VAL A 5 47.18 -7.85 81.43
N ILE A 6 47.97 -8.87 81.17
CA ILE A 6 48.05 -9.51 79.83
C ILE A 6 46.73 -10.19 79.45
N LEU A 7 46.06 -10.90 80.42
CA LEU A 7 44.75 -11.48 80.13
C LEU A 7 43.63 -10.45 79.87
N VAL A 8 43.64 -9.40 80.62
CA VAL A 8 42.69 -8.29 80.39
C VAL A 8 42.96 -7.63 79.06
N PHE A 9 44.23 -7.41 78.67
CA PHE A 9 44.59 -6.86 77.38
C PHE A 9 44.22 -7.78 76.19
N LEU A 10 44.39 -9.09 76.40
CA LEU A 10 44.01 -10.13 75.46
C LEU A 10 42.45 -10.15 75.25
N CYS A 11 41.72 -10.06 76.38
CA CYS A 11 40.23 -9.99 76.32
C CYS A 11 39.74 -8.71 75.65
N ILE A 12 40.43 -7.59 75.86
CA ILE A 12 40.11 -6.32 75.15
C ILE A 12 40.43 -6.45 73.66
N LEU A 13 41.57 -7.02 73.28
CA LEU A 13 41.91 -7.27 71.86
C LEU A 13 40.95 -8.25 71.16
N ILE A 14 40.58 -9.33 71.94
CA ILE A 14 39.55 -10.27 71.39
C ILE A 14 38.19 -9.57 71.28
N GLY A 15 37.82 -8.77 72.25
CA GLY A 15 36.59 -7.97 72.19
C GLY A 15 36.60 -6.93 71.09
N MET A 16 37.76 -6.24 70.86
CA MET A 16 37.92 -5.35 69.70
C MET A 16 37.89 -6.13 68.39
N ALA A 17 38.54 -7.28 68.27
CA ALA A 17 38.52 -8.10 67.06
C ALA A 17 37.10 -8.61 66.79
N ILE A 18 36.33 -8.97 67.81
CA ILE A 18 34.93 -9.39 67.67
C ILE A 18 34.05 -8.16 67.30
N SER A 19 34.26 -7.04 67.91
CA SER A 19 33.54 -5.80 67.59
C SER A 19 33.90 -5.30 66.17
N VAL A 20 35.19 -5.34 65.79
CA VAL A 20 35.60 -5.01 64.41
C VAL A 20 35.06 -6.04 63.39
N SER A 21 34.98 -7.33 63.74
CA SER A 21 34.31 -8.33 62.88
C SER A 21 32.81 -8.18 62.91
N ALA A 22 32.21 -7.71 64.01
CA ALA A 22 30.76 -7.51 64.15
C ALA A 22 30.28 -6.13 63.61
N PHE A 23 31.12 -5.08 63.76
CA PHE A 23 30.80 -3.72 63.30
C PHE A 23 31.63 -3.24 62.10
N GLY A 24 32.71 -3.99 61.74
CA GLY A 24 33.53 -3.76 60.58
C GLY A 24 33.09 -4.47 59.34
N THR A 25 31.90 -4.96 59.32
CA THR A 25 31.22 -5.26 58.06
C THR A 25 30.79 -3.92 57.44
N GLY A 26 31.72 -3.23 56.81
CA GLY A 26 31.34 -2.49 55.63
C GLY A 26 30.36 -3.38 54.91
N GLY A 27 29.10 -2.95 54.80
CA GLY A 27 27.99 -3.79 54.38
C GLY A 27 28.45 -4.77 53.29
N LYS A 28 28.34 -6.02 53.55
CA LYS A 28 28.52 -7.00 52.48
C LYS A 28 27.57 -6.58 51.43
N ARG A 29 28.10 -6.05 50.34
CA ARG A 29 27.31 -5.80 49.15
C ARG A 29 26.64 -7.08 48.82
N ALA A 30 25.38 -7.24 49.18
CA ALA A 30 24.60 -8.39 48.79
C ALA A 30 24.50 -8.37 47.30
N ASN A 31 25.08 -9.31 46.61
CA ASN A 31 24.84 -9.45 45.17
C ASN A 31 23.54 -10.22 45.02
N ILE A 32 22.42 -9.47 44.94
CA ILE A 32 21.07 -10.03 44.87
C ILE A 32 20.96 -11.06 43.75
N ILE A 33 21.65 -10.85 42.65
CA ILE A 33 21.64 -11.77 41.51
C ILE A 33 22.23 -13.14 41.92
N LYS A 34 23.40 -13.13 42.56
CA LYS A 34 23.99 -14.37 43.10
C LYS A 34 23.14 -15.05 44.20
N ASP A 35 22.19 -14.34 44.76
CA ASP A 35 21.26 -14.89 45.74
C ASP A 35 19.98 -15.45 45.10
N ILE A 36 19.68 -15.16 43.83
CA ILE A 36 18.50 -15.61 43.10
C ILE A 36 18.81 -16.85 42.25
N TYR A 37 19.85 -16.79 41.44
CA TYR A 37 20.21 -17.88 40.54
C TYR A 37 21.70 -18.26 40.62
N PHE A 38 22.05 -19.44 40.17
CA PHE A 38 23.43 -19.91 40.11
C PHE A 38 24.11 -19.49 38.81
N SER A 39 23.48 -19.76 37.71
CA SER A 39 24.02 -19.53 36.38
C SER A 39 22.88 -19.34 35.37
N VAL A 40 23.24 -18.74 34.27
CA VAL A 40 22.53 -18.88 33.01
C VAL A 40 23.41 -19.71 32.11
N GLU A 41 22.87 -20.69 31.44
CA GLU A 41 23.60 -21.58 30.52
C GLU A 41 22.81 -21.79 29.26
N GLU A 42 23.48 -21.75 28.10
CA GLU A 42 22.85 -22.00 26.83
C GLU A 42 22.78 -23.50 26.53
N VAL A 43 21.56 -23.98 26.28
CA VAL A 43 21.31 -25.36 25.84
C VAL A 43 20.41 -25.30 24.59
N ASP A 44 20.89 -25.86 23.50
CA ASP A 44 20.19 -25.89 22.21
C ASP A 44 19.77 -24.49 21.74
N GLY A 45 20.57 -23.45 22.04
CA GLY A 45 20.26 -22.04 21.67
C GLY A 45 19.29 -21.34 22.62
N ILE A 46 18.95 -21.99 23.76
CA ILE A 46 18.03 -21.47 24.78
C ILE A 46 18.81 -21.12 26.01
N GLY A 47 18.71 -19.89 26.50
CA GLY A 47 19.29 -19.46 27.78
C GLY A 47 18.44 -19.98 28.95
N ILE A 48 18.96 -20.91 29.71
CA ILE A 48 18.30 -21.52 30.85
C ILE A 48 18.81 -20.87 32.13
N LEU A 49 17.90 -20.31 32.93
CA LEU A 49 18.20 -19.77 34.23
C LEU A 49 18.02 -20.84 35.31
N TYR A 50 19.08 -21.12 36.07
CA TYR A 50 19.07 -22.05 37.19
C TYR A 50 18.95 -21.29 38.49
N SER A 51 17.79 -21.36 39.15
CA SER A 51 17.60 -20.66 40.41
C SER A 51 18.22 -21.37 41.58
N LYS A 52 18.55 -20.66 42.66
CA LYS A 52 19.02 -21.27 43.94
C LYS A 52 17.97 -22.08 44.67
N THR A 53 16.71 -21.94 44.30
CA THR A 53 15.61 -22.78 44.75
C THR A 53 15.57 -24.12 44.03
N GLY A 54 16.36 -24.25 42.93
CA GLY A 54 16.44 -25.45 42.11
C GLY A 54 15.44 -25.43 40.96
N ASP A 55 14.78 -24.30 40.70
CA ASP A 55 13.84 -24.14 39.62
C ASP A 55 14.58 -23.92 38.29
N TYR A 56 14.03 -24.43 37.20
CA TYR A 56 14.49 -24.16 35.84
C TYR A 56 13.57 -23.14 35.20
N SER A 57 14.14 -22.18 34.50
CA SER A 57 13.35 -21.21 33.74
C SER A 57 13.99 -20.81 32.43
N ALA A 58 13.17 -20.52 31.43
CA ALA A 58 13.56 -19.99 30.11
C ALA A 58 12.67 -18.84 29.74
N ILE A 59 13.26 -17.85 29.05
CA ILE A 59 12.57 -16.64 28.62
C ILE A 59 12.36 -16.71 27.12
N ILE A 60 11.13 -16.44 26.69
CA ILE A 60 10.72 -16.35 25.29
C ILE A 60 10.30 -14.90 25.05
N GLU A 61 10.93 -14.21 24.12
CA GLU A 61 10.43 -12.93 23.62
C GLU A 61 9.27 -13.22 22.67
N ILE A 62 8.13 -12.57 22.89
CA ILE A 62 6.92 -12.72 22.06
C ILE A 62 6.41 -11.37 21.61
N HIS A 63 5.73 -11.36 20.46
CA HIS A 63 5.03 -10.16 19.99
C HIS A 63 3.53 -10.33 20.24
N ASN A 64 2.94 -9.48 21.09
CA ASN A 64 1.50 -9.47 21.29
C ASN A 64 0.78 -9.30 19.94
N PRO A 65 -0.17 -10.17 19.57
CA PRO A 65 -0.77 -10.14 18.24
C PRO A 65 -1.82 -9.05 18.08
N VAL A 66 -2.46 -8.59 19.17
CA VAL A 66 -3.54 -7.63 19.12
C VAL A 66 -2.99 -6.22 18.90
N GLN A 67 -3.28 -5.63 17.76
CA GLN A 67 -2.89 -4.25 17.51
C GLN A 67 -3.82 -3.30 18.24
N LYS A 68 -3.28 -2.36 19.00
CA LYS A 68 -4.06 -1.34 19.72
C LYS A 68 -4.92 -0.55 18.74
N TYR A 69 -6.21 -0.40 19.05
CA TYR A 69 -7.22 0.24 18.20
C TYR A 69 -7.56 -0.48 16.89
N SER A 70 -7.31 -1.79 16.79
CA SER A 70 -7.73 -2.59 15.61
C SER A 70 -9.24 -2.77 15.48
N ALA A 71 -10.01 -2.51 16.52
CA ALA A 71 -11.45 -2.76 16.62
C ALA A 71 -11.86 -4.24 16.55
N GLU A 72 -10.92 -5.18 16.65
CA GLU A 72 -11.13 -6.61 16.49
C GLU A 72 -11.29 -7.30 17.84
N THR A 73 -12.53 -7.65 18.23
CA THR A 73 -12.83 -8.28 19.51
C THR A 73 -12.33 -9.72 19.59
N ASP A 74 -12.39 -10.45 18.49
CA ASP A 74 -12.06 -11.87 18.45
C ASP A 74 -10.58 -12.12 18.74
N SER A 75 -9.71 -11.22 18.33
CA SER A 75 -8.26 -11.29 18.63
C SER A 75 -7.98 -11.26 20.13
N TYR A 76 -8.75 -10.51 20.93
CA TYR A 76 -8.60 -10.50 22.39
C TYR A 76 -9.02 -11.84 23.02
N TYR A 77 -10.11 -12.43 22.55
CA TYR A 77 -10.55 -13.74 23.03
C TYR A 77 -9.59 -14.85 22.63
N ASN A 78 -9.18 -14.88 21.37
CA ASN A 78 -8.26 -15.89 20.84
C ASN A 78 -6.93 -15.86 21.59
N TYR A 79 -6.40 -14.67 21.86
CA TYR A 79 -5.12 -14.55 22.57
C TYR A 79 -5.25 -14.94 24.03
N SER A 80 -6.34 -14.62 24.70
CA SER A 80 -6.62 -15.12 26.07
C SER A 80 -6.74 -16.64 26.11
N HIS A 81 -7.40 -17.23 25.12
CA HIS A 81 -7.53 -18.69 24.99
C HIS A 81 -6.19 -19.37 24.73
N LEU A 82 -5.29 -18.74 23.97
CA LEU A 82 -3.94 -19.23 23.73
C LEU A 82 -3.19 -19.47 25.05
N PHE A 83 -3.22 -18.52 25.98
CA PHE A 83 -2.56 -18.69 27.29
C PHE A 83 -3.23 -19.77 28.15
N THR A 84 -4.55 -19.92 28.05
CA THR A 84 -5.24 -21.04 28.68
C THR A 84 -4.74 -22.38 28.13
N THR A 85 -4.54 -22.48 26.83
CA THR A 85 -3.98 -23.68 26.17
C THR A 85 -2.55 -23.96 26.61
N ILE A 86 -1.71 -22.93 26.72
CA ILE A 86 -0.34 -23.03 27.24
C ILE A 86 -0.36 -23.57 28.69
N CYS A 87 -1.22 -23.04 29.57
CA CYS A 87 -1.35 -23.55 30.94
C CYS A 87 -1.78 -25.02 30.98
N GLN A 88 -2.70 -25.45 30.13
CA GLN A 88 -3.11 -26.84 30.01
C GLN A 88 -1.97 -27.74 29.53
N ALA A 89 -1.15 -27.27 28.59
CA ALA A 89 0.02 -27.97 28.06
C ALA A 89 1.13 -28.12 29.09
N LEU A 90 1.36 -27.09 29.90
CA LEU A 90 2.38 -27.09 30.98
C LEU A 90 1.96 -28.04 32.14
N GLY A 91 0.78 -27.85 32.67
CA GLY A 91 0.25 -28.70 33.76
C GLY A 91 0.85 -28.40 35.14
N GLU A 92 0.61 -29.30 36.09
CA GLU A 92 1.00 -29.16 37.51
C GLU A 92 2.51 -28.95 37.69
N GLY A 93 2.87 -28.05 38.61
CA GLY A 93 4.25 -27.75 38.99
C GLY A 93 5.00 -26.82 38.08
N TYR A 94 4.28 -26.20 37.13
CA TYR A 94 4.80 -25.14 36.28
C TYR A 94 4.22 -23.80 36.69
N VAL A 95 4.99 -22.73 36.38
CA VAL A 95 4.54 -21.34 36.47
C VAL A 95 4.73 -20.70 35.11
N MET A 96 3.72 -20.01 34.64
CA MET A 96 3.78 -19.15 33.48
C MET A 96 3.84 -17.70 33.95
N GLN A 97 4.92 -17.01 33.63
CA GLN A 97 5.11 -15.61 33.96
C GLN A 97 5.23 -14.82 32.68
N LYS A 98 4.35 -13.82 32.46
CA LYS A 98 4.41 -12.91 31.35
C LYS A 98 4.75 -11.53 31.84
N GLN A 99 5.69 -10.86 31.17
CA GLN A 99 6.09 -9.48 31.47
C GLN A 99 5.93 -8.63 30.23
N ASP A 100 5.13 -7.57 30.35
CA ASP A 100 5.07 -6.50 29.35
C ASP A 100 5.84 -5.31 29.88
N VAL A 101 6.91 -4.97 29.16
CA VAL A 101 7.83 -3.91 29.52
C VAL A 101 7.53 -2.68 28.66
N PHE A 102 7.14 -1.60 29.30
CA PHE A 102 6.87 -0.29 28.67
C PHE A 102 8.02 0.65 28.98
N VAL A 103 8.60 1.26 27.95
CA VAL A 103 9.78 2.11 28.08
C VAL A 103 9.54 3.43 27.41
N ARG A 104 9.78 4.52 28.12
CA ARG A 104 9.75 5.86 27.54
C ARG A 104 11.01 6.11 26.73
N LYS A 105 10.87 6.29 25.44
CA LYS A 105 11.95 6.58 24.50
C LYS A 105 11.74 7.93 23.85
N SER A 106 12.81 8.48 23.32
CA SER A 106 12.78 9.67 22.45
C SER A 106 13.12 9.26 21.04
N PHE A 107 12.39 9.78 20.07
CA PHE A 107 12.68 9.54 18.66
C PHE A 107 14.03 10.18 18.31
N ASP A 108 14.92 9.42 17.69
CA ASP A 108 16.21 9.91 17.19
C ASP A 108 16.14 10.07 15.66
N ALA A 109 16.11 11.32 15.21
CA ALA A 109 16.07 11.65 13.79
C ALA A 109 17.29 11.11 13.02
N LYS A 110 18.46 11.02 13.66
CA LYS A 110 19.72 10.64 13.01
C LYS A 110 19.71 9.19 12.51
N GLU A 111 18.96 8.30 13.18
CA GLU A 111 18.82 6.90 12.74
C GLU A 111 18.05 6.78 11.43
N HIS A 112 17.26 7.79 11.07
CA HIS A 112 16.38 7.81 9.90
C HIS A 112 16.85 8.75 8.80
N MET A 113 17.73 9.70 9.09
CA MET A 113 18.34 10.62 8.13
C MET A 113 19.51 9.88 7.45
N GLY A 114 19.38 9.57 6.17
CA GLY A 114 20.38 8.75 5.48
C GLY A 114 20.62 9.13 4.04
N SER A 115 21.79 8.69 3.55
CA SER A 115 22.40 9.01 2.26
C SER A 115 21.70 8.41 1.03
N ASP A 116 20.71 7.54 1.20
CA ASP A 116 20.13 6.75 0.10
C ASP A 116 18.96 7.44 -0.62
N ARG A 117 18.63 8.67 -0.24
CA ARG A 117 17.50 9.41 -0.78
C ARG A 117 17.98 10.59 -1.63
N ARG A 118 17.46 10.71 -2.83
CA ARG A 118 17.68 11.90 -3.66
C ARG A 118 16.78 13.04 -3.20
N ASN A 119 17.35 14.25 -3.03
CA ASN A 119 16.62 15.44 -2.58
C ASN A 119 15.87 15.24 -1.25
N SER A 120 16.59 14.83 -0.22
CA SER A 120 16.06 14.50 1.10
C SER A 120 15.54 15.69 1.92
N PHE A 121 15.43 16.89 1.36
CA PHE A 121 15.07 18.11 2.10
C PHE A 121 13.78 17.95 2.92
N LEU A 122 12.71 17.44 2.30
CA LEU A 122 11.43 17.25 2.99
C LEU A 122 11.49 16.12 4.01
N SER A 123 12.13 14.99 3.67
CA SER A 123 12.34 13.89 4.63
C SER A 123 13.20 14.31 5.80
N ASP A 124 14.27 15.09 5.58
CA ASP A 124 15.12 15.56 6.64
C ASP A 124 14.40 16.58 7.55
N ALA A 125 13.55 17.44 6.98
CA ALA A 125 12.69 18.33 7.76
C ALA A 125 11.67 17.52 8.57
N TYR A 126 11.07 16.50 7.97
CA TYR A 126 10.15 15.59 8.64
C TYR A 126 10.78 14.92 9.86
N PHE A 127 11.92 14.27 9.72
CA PHE A 127 12.56 13.58 10.84
C PHE A 127 13.03 14.54 11.93
N ARG A 128 13.61 15.70 11.54
CA ARG A 128 14.00 16.76 12.54
C ARG A 128 12.82 17.27 13.35
N PHE A 129 11.65 17.36 12.75
CA PHE A 129 10.44 17.77 13.46
C PHE A 129 10.06 16.80 14.58
N PHE A 130 10.33 15.52 14.40
CA PHE A 130 10.06 14.49 15.40
C PHE A 130 11.22 14.24 16.36
N ASP A 131 12.38 14.86 16.15
CA ASP A 131 13.55 14.64 16.98
C ASP A 131 13.28 14.98 18.44
N GLY A 132 13.65 14.07 19.35
CA GLY A 132 13.37 14.20 20.77
C GLY A 132 11.91 13.96 21.18
N ARG A 133 10.99 13.65 20.27
CA ARG A 133 9.60 13.35 20.63
C ARG A 133 9.53 12.08 21.46
N GLU A 134 8.94 12.20 22.64
CA GLU A 134 8.77 11.06 23.52
C GLU A 134 7.63 10.14 23.10
N TYR A 135 7.86 8.85 23.25
CA TYR A 135 6.88 7.80 23.01
C TYR A 135 7.12 6.62 23.94
N THR A 136 6.14 5.73 24.06
CA THR A 136 6.27 4.50 24.85
C THR A 136 6.40 3.32 23.90
N GLU A 137 7.52 2.60 23.99
CA GLU A 137 7.73 1.32 23.33
C GLU A 137 7.37 0.18 24.28
N SER A 138 6.77 -0.90 23.74
CA SER A 138 6.46 -2.09 24.53
C SER A 138 7.16 -3.32 23.97
N SER A 139 7.72 -4.14 24.88
CA SER A 139 8.23 -5.47 24.56
C SER A 139 7.66 -6.49 25.54
N THR A 140 7.48 -7.72 25.08
CA THR A 140 6.81 -8.75 25.86
C THR A 140 7.69 -10.00 25.99
N TYR A 141 7.82 -10.49 27.21
CA TYR A 141 8.58 -11.67 27.57
C TYR A 141 7.69 -12.69 28.29
N LEU A 142 7.76 -13.94 27.86
CA LEU A 142 7.08 -15.05 28.46
C LEU A 142 8.13 -15.97 29.11
N CYS A 143 8.11 -16.11 30.41
CA CYS A 143 9.00 -16.99 31.17
C CYS A 143 8.24 -18.24 31.62
N ILE A 144 8.77 -19.38 31.23
CA ILE A 144 8.25 -20.71 31.67
C ILE A 144 9.15 -21.25 32.76
N ILE A 145 8.55 -21.58 33.89
CA ILE A 145 9.29 -22.00 35.10
C ILE A 145 8.79 -23.35 35.54
N GLN A 146 9.72 -24.26 35.82
CA GLN A 146 9.42 -25.52 36.46
C GLN A 146 9.82 -25.45 37.94
N GLU A 147 8.85 -25.53 38.85
CA GLU A 147 9.08 -25.51 40.31
C GLU A 147 9.69 -26.82 40.81
N ASN A 148 10.82 -26.69 41.53
CA ASN A 148 11.56 -27.85 42.08
C ASN A 148 11.68 -27.88 43.62
N ARG A 149 10.81 -27.24 44.34
CA ARG A 149 10.83 -26.86 45.75
C ARG A 149 11.17 -27.92 46.80
N LYS A 150 11.40 -29.19 46.46
CA LYS A 150 11.44 -30.26 47.47
C LYS A 150 12.83 -30.71 47.95
N ASN A 151 13.92 -30.26 47.35
CA ASN A 151 15.25 -30.71 47.75
C ASN A 151 16.08 -29.59 48.33
N LYS A 152 16.47 -29.72 49.58
CA LYS A 152 17.47 -28.87 50.23
C LYS A 152 18.85 -29.00 49.55
N PHE A 153 19.06 -30.00 48.72
CA PHE A 153 20.25 -30.21 47.93
C PHE A 153 19.89 -30.12 46.45
N LEU A 154 20.59 -29.27 45.74
CA LEU A 154 20.50 -29.14 44.29
C LEU A 154 20.96 -30.48 43.68
N SER A 155 20.02 -31.30 43.29
CA SER A 155 20.30 -32.53 42.56
C SER A 155 19.67 -32.41 41.17
N TYR A 156 20.49 -32.61 40.16
CA TYR A 156 20.03 -32.76 38.80
C TYR A 156 19.08 -33.96 38.69
N ASP A 157 17.91 -33.71 38.13
CA ASP A 157 16.90 -34.72 37.81
C ASP A 157 16.70 -34.78 36.30
N ASP A 158 17.32 -35.77 35.66
CA ASP A 158 17.26 -35.94 34.18
C ASP A 158 15.83 -36.07 33.65
N LYS A 159 14.92 -36.67 34.41
CA LYS A 159 13.51 -36.81 33.99
C LYS A 159 12.79 -35.48 33.99
N LYS A 160 12.99 -34.69 35.03
CA LYS A 160 12.41 -33.33 35.09
C LYS A 160 13.01 -32.42 34.07
N TRP A 161 14.31 -32.52 33.85
CA TRP A 161 15.00 -31.77 32.83
C TRP A 161 14.43 -32.05 31.42
N ARG A 162 14.28 -33.32 31.06
CA ARG A 162 13.68 -33.70 29.78
C ARG A 162 12.21 -33.25 29.64
N ASP A 163 11.44 -33.36 30.73
CA ASP A 163 10.05 -32.86 30.74
C ASP A 163 10.02 -31.34 30.51
N PHE A 164 10.93 -30.60 31.17
CA PHE A 164 11.03 -29.16 31.00
C PHE A 164 11.33 -28.76 29.54
N MET A 165 12.38 -29.36 28.94
CA MET A 165 12.74 -29.07 27.55
C MET A 165 11.60 -29.43 26.57
N MET A 166 10.96 -30.58 26.76
CA MET A 166 9.82 -30.98 25.96
C MET A 166 8.65 -29.98 26.09
N LYS A 167 8.41 -29.47 27.28
CA LYS A 167 7.35 -28.48 27.52
C LYS A 167 7.68 -27.14 26.90
N LEU A 168 8.95 -26.70 26.90
CA LEU A 168 9.37 -25.46 26.24
C LEU A 168 9.08 -25.52 24.74
N HIS A 169 9.53 -26.58 24.06
CA HIS A 169 9.24 -26.74 22.63
C HIS A 169 7.74 -26.83 22.34
N LYS A 170 6.98 -27.50 23.21
CA LYS A 170 5.53 -27.52 23.05
C LYS A 170 4.88 -26.13 23.17
N VAL A 171 5.40 -25.28 24.07
CA VAL A 171 4.94 -23.89 24.17
C VAL A 171 5.29 -23.10 22.90
N GLU A 172 6.49 -23.31 22.37
CA GLU A 172 6.91 -22.69 21.10
C GLU A 172 5.99 -23.11 19.96
N ASP A 173 5.71 -24.40 19.79
CA ASP A 173 4.80 -24.92 18.78
C ASP A 173 3.40 -24.28 18.90
N ILE A 174 2.85 -24.18 20.10
CA ILE A 174 1.55 -23.54 20.35
C ILE A 174 1.57 -22.05 19.94
N LEU A 175 2.66 -21.33 20.23
CA LEU A 175 2.79 -19.92 19.83
C LEU A 175 2.88 -19.76 18.30
N VAL A 176 3.67 -20.63 17.66
CA VAL A 176 3.84 -20.64 16.20
C VAL A 176 2.52 -20.98 15.49
N ASP A 177 1.82 -22.01 15.95
CA ASP A 177 0.52 -22.42 15.41
C ASP A 177 -0.55 -21.32 15.53
N ALA A 178 -0.46 -20.53 16.59
CA ALA A 178 -1.31 -19.36 16.80
C ALA A 178 -0.86 -18.11 16.00
N GLY A 179 0.23 -18.20 15.22
CA GLY A 179 0.77 -17.08 14.46
C GLY A 179 1.47 -16.01 15.31
N VAL A 180 1.78 -16.31 16.57
CA VAL A 180 2.50 -15.39 17.46
C VAL A 180 4.00 -15.49 17.18
N LYS A 181 4.63 -14.39 16.79
CA LYS A 181 6.08 -14.35 16.61
C LYS A 181 6.75 -14.53 17.97
N SER A 182 7.62 -15.51 18.07
CA SER A 182 8.33 -15.86 19.30
C SER A 182 9.78 -16.24 19.00
N ARG A 183 10.67 -16.02 19.98
CA ARG A 183 12.04 -16.53 19.98
C ARG A 183 12.54 -16.72 21.41
N PHE A 184 13.30 -17.74 21.66
CA PHE A 184 13.99 -17.88 22.93
C PHE A 184 15.13 -16.87 23.07
N LEU A 185 15.37 -16.37 24.27
CA LEU A 185 16.57 -15.63 24.57
C LEU A 185 17.74 -16.60 24.75
N GLY A 186 18.90 -16.30 24.17
CA GLY A 186 20.15 -16.98 24.44
C GLY A 186 20.75 -16.58 25.81
N GLU A 187 21.89 -17.14 26.17
CA GLU A 187 22.57 -16.86 27.46
C GLU A 187 22.85 -15.34 27.62
N THR A 188 23.52 -14.73 26.64
CA THR A 188 23.88 -13.32 26.71
C THR A 188 22.66 -12.41 26.78
N GLU A 189 21.62 -12.71 26.00
CA GLU A 189 20.38 -11.88 25.98
C GLU A 189 19.61 -12.01 27.30
N ALA A 190 19.60 -13.19 27.91
CA ALA A 190 19.00 -13.41 29.22
C ALA A 190 19.76 -12.64 30.32
N GLU A 191 21.09 -12.61 30.25
CA GLU A 191 21.91 -11.82 31.18
C GLU A 191 21.69 -10.32 31.00
N GLU A 192 21.62 -9.85 29.78
CA GLU A 192 21.26 -8.43 29.47
C GLU A 192 19.87 -8.08 30.03
N TYR A 193 18.91 -9.00 29.94
CA TYR A 193 17.57 -8.75 30.49
C TYR A 193 17.62 -8.67 32.02
N VAL A 194 18.44 -9.48 32.70
CA VAL A 194 18.67 -9.39 34.13
C VAL A 194 19.19 -8.01 34.51
N ASP A 195 20.21 -7.53 33.82
CA ASP A 195 20.84 -6.24 34.13
C ASP A 195 19.85 -5.08 33.93
N ARG A 196 19.05 -5.13 32.85
CA ARG A 196 18.00 -4.15 32.58
C ARG A 196 16.89 -4.15 33.63
N TYR A 197 16.44 -5.33 34.05
CA TYR A 197 15.40 -5.45 35.07
C TYR A 197 15.87 -4.89 36.42
N PHE A 198 17.03 -5.29 36.92
CA PHE A 198 17.51 -4.84 38.21
C PHE A 198 17.97 -3.39 38.24
N SER A 199 18.28 -2.80 37.11
CA SER A 199 18.51 -1.35 36.99
C SER A 199 17.25 -0.56 36.64
N MET A 200 16.16 -1.23 36.26
CA MET A 200 14.97 -0.65 35.62
C MET A 200 15.31 0.27 34.45
N ASN A 201 16.41 -0.05 33.75
CA ASN A 201 16.89 0.69 32.62
C ASN A 201 16.77 -0.17 31.35
N PHE A 202 15.64 -0.04 30.68
CA PHE A 202 15.38 -0.70 29.41
C PHE A 202 15.66 0.22 28.21
N ARG A 203 16.11 1.47 28.47
CA ARG A 203 16.37 2.48 27.43
C ARG A 203 17.73 2.29 26.77
N ASP A 204 18.76 2.05 27.58
CA ASP A 204 20.15 1.97 27.12
C ASP A 204 20.55 0.53 26.76
N ARG A 205 21.47 0.39 25.80
CA ARG A 205 21.95 -0.94 25.36
C ARG A 205 22.95 -1.54 26.35
N ASN A 206 23.84 -0.72 26.91
CA ASN A 206 24.87 -1.15 27.85
C ASN A 206 24.50 -0.66 29.25
N VAL A 207 23.88 -1.52 30.01
CA VAL A 207 23.42 -1.20 31.36
C VAL A 207 24.29 -1.93 32.35
N SER A 208 24.76 -1.22 33.37
CA SER A 208 25.35 -1.81 34.56
C SER A 208 24.38 -1.73 35.71
N MET A 209 24.31 -2.79 36.52
CA MET A 209 23.49 -2.76 37.71
C MET A 209 23.96 -1.69 38.69
N THR A 210 22.99 -1.00 39.31
CA THR A 210 23.20 0.00 40.33
C THR A 210 22.81 -0.53 41.69
N ASP A 211 23.45 0.01 42.74
CA ASP A 211 23.03 -0.30 44.13
C ASP A 211 21.62 0.26 44.38
N PHE A 212 20.76 -0.51 45.05
CA PHE A 212 19.47 0.06 45.45
C PHE A 212 19.46 0.50 46.88
N LYS A 213 18.71 1.56 47.12
CA LYS A 213 18.33 2.01 48.45
C LYS A 213 16.82 1.79 48.56
N VAL A 214 16.42 1.17 49.65
CA VAL A 214 15.00 0.93 49.95
C VAL A 214 14.59 1.80 51.13
N ASP A 215 13.51 2.51 50.98
CA ASP A 215 12.79 3.14 52.08
C ASP A 215 11.47 2.40 52.35
N ASN A 216 10.60 2.93 53.19
CA ASN A 216 9.37 2.26 53.59
C ASN A 216 8.37 2.08 52.42
N GLU A 217 8.48 2.87 51.36
CA GLU A 217 7.51 2.91 50.30
C GLU A 217 8.10 2.71 48.89
N ASN A 218 9.40 2.99 48.72
CA ASN A 218 10.02 3.09 47.41
C ASN A 218 11.37 2.36 47.37
N ILE A 219 11.73 1.99 46.15
CA ILE A 219 13.05 1.47 45.80
C ILE A 219 13.75 2.55 44.99
N TRP A 220 14.95 2.94 45.39
CA TRP A 220 15.77 3.92 44.67
C TRP A 220 16.90 3.20 43.93
N MET A 221 17.03 3.46 42.66
CA MET A 221 18.09 2.92 41.80
C MET A 221 18.82 4.11 41.14
N GLY A 222 19.92 4.52 41.78
CA GLY A 222 20.55 5.78 41.43
C GLY A 222 19.59 6.97 41.62
N ASP A 223 19.32 7.72 40.57
CA ASP A 223 18.38 8.85 40.57
C ASP A 223 16.93 8.46 40.27
N ARG A 224 16.65 7.19 40.05
CA ARG A 224 15.32 6.68 39.67
C ARG A 224 14.56 6.20 40.89
N GLN A 225 13.28 6.52 40.95
CA GLN A 225 12.37 6.08 41.99
C GLN A 225 11.46 4.96 41.43
N CYS A 226 11.45 3.82 42.08
CA CYS A 226 10.62 2.69 41.71
C CYS A 226 9.66 2.34 42.84
N ARG A 227 8.44 1.89 42.42
CA ARG A 227 7.41 1.37 43.33
C ARG A 227 6.70 0.21 42.69
N VAL A 228 6.38 -0.82 43.46
CA VAL A 228 5.59 -1.97 43.03
C VAL A 228 4.14 -1.82 43.49
N PHE A 229 3.21 -1.94 42.57
CA PHE A 229 1.78 -1.87 42.81
C PHE A 229 1.18 -3.23 42.47
N SER A 230 0.65 -3.96 43.47
CA SER A 230 -0.12 -5.18 43.19
C SER A 230 -1.56 -4.83 42.84
N LEU A 231 -2.14 -5.52 41.85
CA LEU A 231 -3.52 -5.28 41.44
C LEU A 231 -4.54 -5.74 42.49
N VAL A 232 -4.15 -6.71 43.30
CA VAL A 232 -5.05 -7.32 44.27
C VAL A 232 -4.41 -7.24 45.64
N ASP A 233 -5.12 -6.67 46.58
CA ASP A 233 -4.86 -6.81 48.01
C ASP A 233 -5.66 -8.02 48.51
N VAL A 234 -4.93 -9.10 48.88
CA VAL A 234 -5.59 -10.38 49.30
C VAL A 234 -6.40 -10.20 50.59
N ASP A 235 -6.03 -9.26 51.44
CA ASP A 235 -6.79 -8.91 52.65
C ASP A 235 -8.09 -8.13 52.33
N ASN A 236 -8.11 -7.46 51.19
CA ASN A 236 -9.18 -6.59 50.73
C ASN A 236 -9.49 -6.82 49.24
N ILE A 237 -9.72 -8.06 48.85
CA ILE A 237 -9.96 -8.41 47.45
C ILE A 237 -11.23 -7.70 46.90
N CYS A 238 -11.07 -6.86 45.93
CA CYS A 238 -12.15 -6.27 45.16
C CYS A 238 -11.92 -6.55 43.67
N LEU A 239 -12.50 -7.66 43.20
CA LEU A 239 -12.46 -8.02 41.79
C LEU A 239 -13.88 -7.97 41.22
N PRO A 240 -14.07 -7.64 39.93
CA PRO A 240 -15.37 -7.65 39.30
C PRO A 240 -15.93 -9.09 39.25
N THR A 241 -17.25 -9.21 39.38
CA THR A 241 -17.96 -10.51 39.34
C THR A 241 -17.88 -11.16 37.95
N ALA A 242 -17.70 -10.38 36.91
CA ALA A 242 -17.50 -10.82 35.55
C ALA A 242 -16.40 -9.97 34.91
N ILE A 243 -15.47 -10.64 34.25
CA ILE A 243 -14.38 -9.99 33.55
C ILE A 243 -14.35 -10.45 32.11
N ARG A 244 -14.06 -9.49 31.20
CA ARG A 244 -13.82 -9.75 29.77
C ARG A 244 -12.36 -9.50 29.44
N PRO A 245 -11.83 -10.08 28.36
CA PRO A 245 -10.44 -9.87 27.96
C PRO A 245 -10.16 -8.47 27.39
N PHE A 246 -11.16 -7.59 27.31
CA PHE A 246 -11.06 -6.21 26.89
C PHE A 246 -12.12 -5.35 27.59
N THR A 247 -11.92 -4.06 27.58
CA THR A 247 -12.94 -3.05 27.92
C THR A 247 -13.38 -2.29 26.69
N GLU A 248 -14.44 -1.52 26.80
CA GLU A 248 -15.04 -0.78 25.70
C GLU A 248 -14.74 0.71 25.85
N MET A 249 -14.11 1.27 24.81
CA MET A 249 -13.90 2.71 24.68
C MET A 249 -14.87 3.27 23.64
N THR A 250 -15.65 4.27 24.02
CA THR A 250 -16.58 4.93 23.08
C THR A 250 -15.89 6.12 22.41
N VAL A 251 -15.82 6.08 21.08
CA VAL A 251 -15.29 7.16 20.26
C VAL A 251 -16.31 7.51 19.18
N ASN A 252 -16.85 8.73 19.21
CA ASN A 252 -17.80 9.22 18.21
C ASN A 252 -18.99 8.27 17.93
N ASN A 253 -19.61 7.74 19.00
CA ASN A 253 -20.70 6.73 18.96
C ASN A 253 -20.29 5.38 18.35
N SER A 254 -19.01 5.12 18.17
CA SER A 254 -18.46 3.80 17.85
C SER A 254 -17.81 3.21 19.10
N VAL A 255 -18.04 1.94 19.34
CA VAL A 255 -17.46 1.21 20.47
C VAL A 255 -16.26 0.42 19.97
N MET A 256 -15.09 0.69 20.57
CA MET A 256 -13.85 -0.02 20.25
C MET A 256 -13.39 -0.85 21.45
N PRO A 257 -12.98 -2.10 21.26
CA PRO A 257 -12.30 -2.86 22.28
C PRO A 257 -10.90 -2.28 22.52
N VAL A 258 -10.53 -2.17 23.78
CA VAL A 258 -9.16 -1.83 24.22
C VAL A 258 -8.80 -2.73 25.41
N ASP A 259 -7.53 -2.97 25.63
CA ASP A 259 -7.08 -3.74 26.79
C ASP A 259 -7.47 -3.07 28.11
N LEU A 260 -7.60 -3.85 29.15
CA LEU A 260 -7.92 -3.36 30.50
C LEU A 260 -6.90 -2.35 31.00
N VAL A 261 -5.64 -2.52 30.62
CA VAL A 261 -4.51 -1.68 31.00
C VAL A 261 -3.92 -0.88 29.83
N SER A 262 -4.71 -0.63 28.79
CA SER A 262 -4.25 0.07 27.57
C SER A 262 -3.73 1.50 27.80
N GLU A 263 -4.07 2.13 28.94
CA GLU A 263 -3.64 3.49 29.27
C GLU A 263 -2.30 3.56 30.04
N ILE A 264 -1.56 2.45 30.14
CA ILE A 264 -0.23 2.41 30.80
C ILE A 264 0.75 3.41 30.17
N ASP A 265 0.69 3.61 28.88
CA ASP A 265 1.54 4.54 28.14
C ASP A 265 1.30 6.02 28.51
N LYS A 266 0.23 6.33 29.22
CA LYS A 266 -0.13 7.68 29.67
C LYS A 266 0.22 7.96 31.13
N ILE A 267 0.83 7.02 31.85
CA ILE A 267 1.27 7.25 33.24
C ILE A 267 2.25 8.42 33.28
N PRO A 268 2.02 9.44 34.13
CA PRO A 268 2.82 10.65 34.14
C PRO A 268 4.25 10.41 34.63
N GLY A 269 5.24 10.88 33.89
CA GLY A 269 6.66 10.88 34.30
C GLY A 269 7.33 9.51 34.34
N ILE A 270 6.77 8.49 33.68
CA ILE A 270 7.40 7.17 33.63
C ILE A 270 8.69 7.19 32.82
N GLU A 271 9.68 6.43 33.28
CA GLU A 271 10.82 5.99 32.49
C GLU A 271 10.64 4.55 31.99
N SER A 272 10.20 3.66 32.88
CA SER A 272 9.84 2.30 32.50
C SER A 272 8.76 1.73 33.44
N VAL A 273 7.97 0.82 32.90
CA VAL A 273 6.99 0.04 33.67
C VAL A 273 7.09 -1.42 33.25
N VAL A 274 7.15 -2.32 34.21
CA VAL A 274 7.03 -3.75 33.99
C VAL A 274 5.69 -4.22 34.52
N TYR A 275 4.77 -4.61 33.66
CA TYR A 275 3.56 -5.30 34.04
C TYR A 275 3.83 -6.79 34.15
N ASN A 276 3.95 -7.27 35.38
CA ASN A 276 4.27 -8.66 35.70
C ASN A 276 2.98 -9.45 35.96
N GLN A 277 2.81 -10.54 35.24
CA GLN A 277 1.60 -11.39 35.25
C GLN A 277 2.03 -12.84 35.49
N VAL A 278 1.69 -13.40 36.64
CA VAL A 278 2.17 -14.71 37.09
C VAL A 278 1.00 -15.65 37.34
N ILE A 279 1.07 -16.82 36.71
CA ILE A 279 0.07 -17.87 36.79
C ILE A 279 0.75 -19.15 37.29
N PHE A 280 0.37 -19.57 38.48
CA PHE A 280 0.85 -20.82 39.09
C PHE A 280 -0.14 -21.95 38.80
N LEU A 281 0.34 -23.09 38.39
CA LEU A 281 -0.44 -24.28 38.02
C LEU A 281 -0.43 -25.30 39.13
N PRO A 282 -1.41 -25.26 40.06
CA PRO A 282 -1.44 -26.19 41.19
C PRO A 282 -1.99 -27.57 40.81
N ASN A 283 -1.85 -28.52 41.73
CA ASN A 283 -2.54 -29.80 41.63
C ASN A 283 -4.05 -29.64 41.76
N GLN A 284 -4.78 -29.82 40.64
CA GLN A 284 -6.23 -29.59 40.54
C GLN A 284 -7.04 -30.39 41.57
N LYS A 285 -6.66 -31.67 41.77
CA LYS A 285 -7.36 -32.54 42.73
C LYS A 285 -7.21 -32.05 44.17
N ARG A 286 -6.04 -31.54 44.52
CA ARG A 286 -5.75 -30.98 45.85
C ARG A 286 -6.56 -29.71 46.08
N GLU A 287 -6.62 -28.82 45.09
CA GLU A 287 -7.36 -27.56 45.23
C GLU A 287 -8.87 -27.80 45.26
N LEU A 288 -9.42 -28.67 44.43
CA LEU A 288 -10.83 -29.08 44.52
C LEU A 288 -11.21 -29.65 45.88
N ASN A 289 -10.33 -30.51 46.46
CA ASN A 289 -10.54 -31.02 47.81
C ASN A 289 -10.48 -29.92 48.88
N ALA A 290 -9.61 -28.93 48.70
CA ALA A 290 -9.52 -27.78 49.62
C ALA A 290 -10.80 -26.92 49.54
N LEU A 291 -11.33 -26.65 48.33
CA LEU A 291 -12.61 -25.97 48.11
C LEU A 291 -13.79 -26.74 48.71
N GLU A 292 -13.82 -28.06 48.58
CA GLU A 292 -14.85 -28.89 49.19
C GLU A 292 -14.82 -28.80 50.73
N LYS A 293 -13.61 -28.86 51.33
CA LYS A 293 -13.45 -28.65 52.77
C LYS A 293 -13.90 -27.27 53.21
N LYS A 294 -13.58 -26.21 52.42
CA LYS A 294 -13.98 -24.83 52.67
C LYS A 294 -15.52 -24.69 52.61
N LYS A 295 -16.14 -25.24 51.59
CA LYS A 295 -17.60 -25.30 51.43
C LYS A 295 -18.26 -25.95 52.65
N ASN A 296 -17.75 -27.10 53.12
CA ASN A 296 -18.31 -27.79 54.28
C ASN A 296 -18.14 -26.98 55.57
N ARG A 297 -17.05 -26.22 55.74
CA ARG A 297 -16.87 -25.30 56.87
C ARG A 297 -17.89 -24.15 56.84
N HIS A 298 -18.09 -23.51 55.70
CA HIS A 298 -19.09 -22.43 55.56
C HIS A 298 -20.52 -22.94 55.73
N SER A 299 -20.84 -24.15 55.27
CA SER A 299 -22.17 -24.74 55.46
C SER A 299 -22.49 -25.10 56.90
N SER A 300 -21.47 -25.26 57.74
CA SER A 300 -21.70 -25.60 59.19
C SER A 300 -22.10 -24.39 60.03
N ILE A 301 -21.92 -23.16 59.57
CA ILE A 301 -22.28 -21.93 60.29
C ILE A 301 -23.22 -21.12 59.42
N PRO A 302 -24.57 -21.14 59.73
CA PRO A 302 -25.54 -20.42 58.91
C PRO A 302 -25.44 -18.91 59.11
N SER A 303 -24.91 -18.20 58.10
CA SER A 303 -24.97 -16.74 57.96
C SER A 303 -25.17 -16.39 56.51
N PRO A 304 -25.70 -15.21 56.16
CA PRO A 304 -25.86 -14.82 54.77
C PRO A 304 -24.54 -14.86 53.97
N SER A 305 -23.43 -14.42 54.54
CA SER A 305 -22.10 -14.44 53.91
C SER A 305 -21.57 -15.88 53.70
N ASN A 306 -21.84 -16.78 54.65
CA ASN A 306 -21.46 -18.18 54.49
C ASN A 306 -22.32 -18.91 53.46
N GLN A 307 -23.61 -18.59 53.35
CA GLN A 307 -24.49 -19.12 52.31
C GLN A 307 -24.00 -18.70 50.90
N LEU A 308 -23.68 -17.44 50.75
CA LEU A 308 -23.11 -16.92 49.50
C LEU A 308 -21.80 -17.62 49.14
N ALA A 309 -20.87 -17.78 50.10
CA ALA A 309 -19.61 -18.50 49.89
C ALA A 309 -19.81 -19.95 49.45
N VAL A 310 -20.82 -20.65 50.02
CA VAL A 310 -21.20 -22.01 49.61
C VAL A 310 -21.73 -22.05 48.19
N GLU A 311 -22.55 -21.07 47.80
CA GLU A 311 -23.09 -20.96 46.50
C GLU A 311 -21.97 -20.68 45.46
N ASP A 312 -21.07 -19.73 45.74
CA ASP A 312 -19.93 -19.40 44.88
C ASP A 312 -19.02 -20.59 44.64
N ILE A 313 -18.68 -21.33 45.73
CA ILE A 313 -17.86 -22.54 45.59
C ILE A 313 -18.55 -23.58 44.71
N LYS A 314 -19.87 -23.79 44.90
CA LYS A 314 -20.64 -24.70 44.03
C LYS A 314 -20.66 -24.27 42.59
N ASN A 315 -20.79 -22.99 42.33
CA ASN A 315 -20.78 -22.41 40.98
C ASN A 315 -19.44 -22.68 40.31
N VAL A 316 -18.32 -22.39 41.00
CA VAL A 316 -16.96 -22.71 40.51
C VAL A 316 -16.77 -24.19 40.24
N GLN A 317 -17.19 -25.06 41.16
CA GLN A 317 -17.12 -26.53 40.97
C GLN A 317 -17.96 -27.01 39.79
N ASN A 318 -19.14 -26.43 39.57
CA ASN A 318 -20.00 -26.73 38.42
C ASN A 318 -19.36 -26.29 37.09
N ILE A 319 -18.75 -25.09 37.04
CA ILE A 319 -18.04 -24.58 35.86
C ILE A 319 -16.89 -25.53 35.52
N ILE A 320 -16.06 -25.89 36.48
CA ILE A 320 -14.96 -26.82 36.30
C ILE A 320 -15.45 -28.17 35.76
N ALA A 321 -16.53 -28.70 36.33
CA ALA A 321 -17.06 -30.01 35.92
C ALA A 321 -17.68 -29.99 34.51
N ARG A 322 -18.32 -28.90 34.11
CA ARG A 322 -19.00 -28.76 32.80
C ARG A 322 -18.08 -28.34 31.68
N GLU A 323 -17.17 -27.44 31.98
CA GLU A 323 -16.36 -26.76 30.98
C GLU A 323 -14.90 -27.18 30.97
N GLY A 324 -14.47 -28.03 31.94
CA GLY A 324 -13.10 -28.51 32.03
C GLY A 324 -12.07 -27.45 32.39
N LYS A 325 -12.52 -26.31 32.96
CA LYS A 325 -11.62 -25.19 33.31
C LYS A 325 -10.71 -25.57 34.47
N GLN A 326 -9.53 -24.95 34.52
CA GLN A 326 -8.54 -25.20 35.56
C GLN A 326 -8.56 -24.11 36.64
N LEU A 327 -8.30 -24.50 37.87
CA LEU A 327 -7.97 -23.60 38.97
C LEU A 327 -6.50 -23.19 38.87
N VAL A 328 -6.25 -21.90 39.03
CA VAL A 328 -4.90 -21.35 39.06
C VAL A 328 -4.74 -20.37 40.21
N TYR A 329 -3.51 -20.22 40.69
CA TYR A 329 -3.17 -19.07 41.52
C TYR A 329 -2.57 -18.00 40.65
N ALA A 330 -3.02 -16.78 40.81
CA ALA A 330 -2.57 -15.64 40.01
C ALA A 330 -1.96 -14.52 40.87
N HIS A 331 -1.01 -13.81 40.30
CA HIS A 331 -0.45 -12.57 40.84
C HIS A 331 -0.22 -11.58 39.71
N PHE A 332 -0.62 -10.33 39.92
CA PHE A 332 -0.45 -9.26 38.97
C PHE A 332 0.11 -8.04 39.68
N ASN A 333 1.20 -7.48 39.18
CA ASN A 333 1.75 -6.22 39.70
C ASN A 333 2.39 -5.36 38.63
N PHE A 334 2.51 -4.08 38.91
CA PHE A 334 3.27 -3.11 38.15
C PHE A 334 4.51 -2.71 38.90
N VAL A 335 5.68 -2.89 38.31
CA VAL A 335 6.92 -2.27 38.75
C VAL A 335 7.05 -0.97 37.98
N VAL A 336 6.78 0.14 38.61
CA VAL A 336 6.80 1.47 37.97
C VAL A 336 8.07 2.19 38.37
N CYS A 337 8.82 2.63 37.38
CA CYS A 337 10.02 3.46 37.56
C CYS A 337 9.80 4.84 36.94
N ILE A 338 10.04 5.87 37.72
CA ILE A 338 9.88 7.26 37.32
C ILE A 338 11.19 8.01 37.42
N SER A 339 11.31 9.13 36.68
CA SER A 339 12.43 10.05 36.77
C SER A 339 12.44 10.78 38.09
N LYS A 340 13.59 11.37 38.44
CA LYS A 340 13.80 12.16 39.68
C LYS A 340 12.84 13.36 39.83
N ASP A 341 12.45 13.93 38.68
CA ASP A 341 11.60 15.11 38.66
C ASP A 341 10.10 14.80 38.67
N ALA A 342 9.73 13.52 38.58
CA ALA A 342 8.36 13.06 38.59
C ALA A 342 7.85 12.80 40.02
N ASP A 343 6.53 12.89 40.18
CA ASP A 343 5.86 12.74 41.47
C ASP A 343 5.14 11.37 41.54
N MET A 344 5.63 10.47 42.38
CA MET A 344 5.05 9.16 42.62
C MET A 344 3.60 9.20 43.11
N ALA A 345 3.19 10.29 43.81
CA ALA A 345 1.81 10.44 44.24
C ALA A 345 0.86 10.61 43.04
N LYS A 346 1.30 11.31 41.98
CA LYS A 346 0.52 11.47 40.75
C LYS A 346 0.37 10.14 40.04
N VAL A 347 1.44 9.34 40.02
CA VAL A 347 1.42 7.98 39.46
C VAL A 347 0.43 7.10 40.21
N THR A 348 0.51 7.10 41.55
CA THR A 348 -0.41 6.33 42.39
C THR A 348 -1.87 6.70 42.12
N ASN A 349 -2.18 8.00 42.13
CA ASN A 349 -3.52 8.47 41.84
C ASN A 349 -4.01 8.08 40.42
N TYR A 350 -3.09 8.14 39.45
CA TYR A 350 -3.40 7.74 38.07
C TYR A 350 -3.78 6.25 37.98
N LEU A 351 -2.96 5.38 38.60
CA LEU A 351 -3.21 3.94 38.62
C LEU A 351 -4.49 3.59 39.40
N GLU A 352 -4.71 4.23 40.59
CA GLU A 352 -5.95 4.03 41.36
C GLU A 352 -7.18 4.42 40.51
N ASN A 353 -7.13 5.52 39.79
CA ASN A 353 -8.24 5.96 38.94
C ASN A 353 -8.45 5.00 37.75
N MET A 354 -7.39 4.52 37.11
CA MET A 354 -7.45 3.60 35.99
C MET A 354 -8.15 2.29 36.40
N PHE A 355 -7.72 1.69 37.52
CA PHE A 355 -8.28 0.41 37.99
C PHE A 355 -9.62 0.55 38.70
N SER A 356 -9.93 1.68 39.32
CA SER A 356 -11.24 1.93 39.93
C SER A 356 -12.38 1.87 38.89
N LYS A 357 -12.12 2.30 37.65
CA LYS A 357 -13.07 2.16 36.53
C LYS A 357 -13.42 0.70 36.24
N LEU A 358 -12.51 -0.22 36.52
CA LEU A 358 -12.67 -1.66 36.34
C LEU A 358 -13.17 -2.37 37.61
N SER A 359 -13.49 -1.63 38.68
CA SER A 359 -13.81 -2.16 40.01
C SER A 359 -12.69 -3.03 40.62
N ILE A 360 -11.43 -2.74 40.27
CA ILE A 360 -10.25 -3.39 40.81
C ILE A 360 -9.57 -2.44 41.82
N LEU A 361 -9.22 -2.96 42.99
CA LEU A 361 -8.52 -2.22 44.02
C LEU A 361 -7.04 -2.55 43.98
N ILE A 362 -6.21 -1.52 43.86
CA ILE A 362 -4.74 -1.67 43.97
C ILE A 362 -4.35 -1.81 45.45
N SER A 363 -3.44 -2.73 45.73
CA SER A 363 -2.89 -2.89 47.08
C SER A 363 -2.13 -1.64 47.51
N LYS A 364 -2.42 -1.18 48.72
CA LYS A 364 -1.74 -0.07 49.37
C LYS A 364 -0.60 -0.54 50.32
N ARG A 365 -0.27 -1.83 50.32
CA ARG A 365 0.86 -2.35 51.12
C ARG A 365 2.17 -1.82 50.57
N ALA A 366 2.95 -1.13 51.45
CA ALA A 366 4.20 -0.54 51.01
C ALA A 366 5.45 -1.21 51.60
N TYR A 367 5.29 -1.98 52.66
CA TYR A 367 6.40 -2.53 53.45
C TYR A 367 7.11 -3.75 52.81
N ASN A 368 6.54 -4.35 51.80
CA ASN A 368 7.12 -5.51 51.09
C ASN A 368 7.62 -5.17 49.68
N GLN A 369 7.95 -3.90 49.41
CA GLN A 369 8.33 -3.44 48.08
C GLN A 369 9.51 -4.17 47.47
N LEU A 370 10.59 -4.38 48.25
CA LEU A 370 11.78 -5.09 47.76
C LEU A 370 11.48 -6.56 47.52
N GLU A 371 10.70 -7.19 48.38
CA GLU A 371 10.29 -8.59 48.21
C GLU A 371 9.49 -8.78 46.93
N LEU A 372 8.50 -7.91 46.66
CA LEU A 372 7.72 -7.94 45.43
C LEU A 372 8.56 -7.67 44.20
N PHE A 373 9.47 -6.68 44.27
CA PHE A 373 10.37 -6.37 43.16
C PHE A 373 11.27 -7.55 42.80
N VAL A 374 11.93 -8.14 43.79
CA VAL A 374 12.82 -9.29 43.59
C VAL A 374 12.05 -10.54 43.15
N SER A 375 10.84 -10.77 43.69
CA SER A 375 9.99 -11.90 43.31
C SER A 375 9.35 -11.74 41.94
N SER A 376 9.26 -10.53 41.39
CA SER A 376 8.78 -10.26 40.04
C SER A 376 9.84 -10.48 38.97
N PHE A 377 11.10 -10.69 39.33
CA PHE A 377 12.15 -11.04 38.37
C PHE A 377 11.83 -12.38 37.67
N PRO A 378 12.07 -12.50 36.36
CA PRO A 378 11.79 -13.72 35.60
C PRO A 378 12.48 -14.95 36.20
N GLY A 379 11.71 -16.00 36.48
CA GLY A 379 12.18 -17.22 37.11
C GLY A 379 12.23 -17.21 38.66
N ASN A 380 11.98 -16.05 39.31
CA ASN A 380 11.99 -15.96 40.77
C ASN A 380 10.61 -15.77 41.41
N CYS A 381 9.54 -15.80 40.64
CA CYS A 381 8.18 -15.61 41.14
C CYS A 381 7.71 -16.72 42.11
N SER A 382 8.41 -17.82 42.20
CA SER A 382 8.18 -18.88 43.22
C SER A 382 8.33 -18.35 44.65
N GLN A 383 9.06 -17.24 44.84
CA GLN A 383 9.22 -16.55 46.15
C GLN A 383 8.02 -15.70 46.57
N LEU A 384 7.07 -15.41 45.69
CA LEU A 384 5.82 -14.73 46.05
C LEU A 384 5.10 -15.52 47.13
N ASN A 385 4.69 -14.84 48.19
CA ASN A 385 4.07 -15.47 49.34
C ASN A 385 2.69 -16.06 48.95
N PRO A 386 2.48 -17.39 49.17
CA PRO A 386 1.19 -18.00 48.79
C PRO A 386 0.00 -17.47 49.57
N ASP A 387 0.19 -16.96 50.78
CA ASP A 387 -0.89 -16.52 51.65
C ASP A 387 -1.30 -15.04 51.38
N TYR A 388 -0.37 -14.20 50.88
CA TYR A 388 -0.59 -12.76 50.78
C TYR A 388 -0.50 -12.22 49.36
N ASP A 389 0.22 -12.91 48.46
CA ASP A 389 0.53 -12.37 47.14
C ASP A 389 -0.15 -13.15 46.00
N ARG A 390 -0.86 -14.24 46.31
CA ARG A 390 -1.52 -15.09 45.33
C ARG A 390 -3.02 -15.21 45.63
N PHE A 391 -3.84 -15.13 44.61
CA PHE A 391 -5.27 -15.43 44.76
C PHE A 391 -5.71 -16.56 43.84
N LEU A 392 -6.63 -17.38 44.32
CA LEU A 392 -7.17 -18.51 43.58
C LEU A 392 -8.30 -18.06 42.65
N THR A 393 -8.22 -18.43 41.39
CA THR A 393 -9.22 -18.11 40.38
C THR A 393 -9.29 -19.19 39.30
N LEU A 394 -10.22 -19.03 38.34
CA LEU A 394 -10.26 -19.82 37.11
C LEU A 394 -9.22 -19.31 36.10
N SER A 395 -8.64 -20.23 35.34
CA SER A 395 -7.63 -19.88 34.31
C SER A 395 -8.14 -18.78 33.36
N ASP A 396 -9.34 -18.90 32.84
CA ASP A 396 -9.92 -17.92 31.89
C ASP A 396 -10.05 -16.53 32.49
N ALA A 397 -10.45 -16.43 33.74
CA ALA A 397 -10.56 -15.16 34.46
C ALA A 397 -9.17 -14.51 34.65
N ALA A 398 -8.17 -15.31 35.01
CA ALA A 398 -6.80 -14.82 35.10
C ALA A 398 -6.29 -14.31 33.75
N MET A 399 -6.55 -15.04 32.64
CA MET A 399 -6.12 -14.63 31.30
C MET A 399 -6.77 -13.35 30.80
N CYS A 400 -7.95 -13.00 31.34
CA CYS A 400 -8.58 -11.69 31.02
C CYS A 400 -7.73 -10.51 31.50
N LEU A 401 -6.99 -10.65 32.59
CA LEU A 401 -6.13 -9.60 33.17
C LEU A 401 -4.76 -9.49 32.46
N MET A 402 -4.40 -10.48 31.64
CA MET A 402 -3.14 -10.43 30.90
C MET A 402 -3.21 -9.36 29.81
N TYR A 403 -2.13 -8.61 29.62
CA TYR A 403 -2.01 -7.60 28.56
C TYR A 403 -1.87 -8.24 27.20
N LYS A 404 -2.50 -7.68 26.17
CA LYS A 404 -2.67 -8.30 24.86
C LYS A 404 -2.26 -7.43 23.69
N GLU A 405 -2.19 -6.12 23.91
CA GLU A 405 -1.98 -5.15 22.84
C GLU A 405 -0.50 -4.98 22.50
N ARG A 406 -0.24 -4.60 21.27
CA ARG A 406 1.03 -4.07 20.81
C ARG A 406 0.83 -2.72 20.17
N GLN A 407 1.84 -1.90 20.18
CA GLN A 407 1.91 -0.66 19.42
C GLN A 407 2.10 -0.99 17.93
N CYS A 408 1.77 -0.02 17.06
CA CYS A 408 2.12 -0.10 15.66
C CYS A 408 3.64 -0.13 15.50
N MET A 409 4.14 -1.07 14.73
CA MET A 409 5.57 -1.24 14.48
C MET A 409 5.90 -0.86 13.04
N SER A 410 7.10 -0.30 12.87
CA SER A 410 7.66 -0.07 11.53
C SER A 410 7.88 -1.40 10.81
N GLU A 411 7.49 -1.46 9.56
CA GLU A 411 7.71 -2.62 8.71
C GLU A 411 9.18 -2.69 8.26
N THR A 412 9.73 -3.90 8.21
CA THR A 412 11.06 -4.14 7.65
C THR A 412 10.94 -4.28 6.13
N THR A 413 11.12 -3.18 5.43
CA THR A 413 10.99 -3.10 3.98
C THR A 413 12.04 -2.14 3.40
N PRO A 414 12.51 -2.36 2.16
CA PRO A 414 13.39 -1.42 1.49
C PRO A 414 12.67 -0.13 1.06
N ILE A 415 11.32 -0.16 0.98
CA ILE A 415 10.51 1.01 0.61
C ILE A 415 9.68 1.43 1.81
N LYS A 416 10.00 2.58 2.35
CA LYS A 416 9.44 3.07 3.59
C LYS A 416 8.64 4.34 3.35
N PHE A 417 7.32 4.24 3.54
CA PHE A 417 6.44 5.40 3.64
C PHE A 417 6.23 5.71 5.11
N TYR A 418 6.62 6.91 5.53
CA TYR A 418 6.54 7.33 6.91
C TYR A 418 5.25 8.06 7.20
N TYR A 419 4.59 7.59 8.24
CA TYR A 419 3.40 8.17 8.86
C TYR A 419 3.60 8.16 10.36
N THR A 420 2.74 8.82 11.12
CA THR A 420 2.77 8.67 12.57
C THR A 420 1.77 7.61 13.02
N ASP A 421 2.13 6.88 14.06
CA ASP A 421 1.17 6.10 14.82
C ASP A 421 0.24 7.02 15.63
N ARG A 422 -0.68 6.44 16.39
CA ARG A 422 -1.59 7.23 17.22
C ARG A 422 -0.93 7.86 18.46
N GLN A 423 0.30 7.50 18.81
CA GLN A 423 1.11 8.21 19.80
C GLN A 423 1.82 9.44 19.19
N GLY A 424 1.91 9.51 17.87
CA GLY A 424 2.57 10.59 17.16
C GLY A 424 4.04 10.31 16.81
N VAL A 425 4.40 9.04 16.73
CA VAL A 425 5.77 8.61 16.40
C VAL A 425 5.82 8.17 14.95
N PRO A 426 6.85 8.58 14.20
CA PRO A 426 7.05 8.12 12.84
C PRO A 426 7.20 6.60 12.78
N MET A 427 6.41 5.96 11.92
CA MET A 427 6.51 4.55 11.59
C MET A 427 6.54 4.35 10.08
N ALA A 428 7.26 3.33 9.63
CA ALA A 428 7.39 3.00 8.22
C ALA A 428 6.38 1.93 7.81
N LEU A 429 5.69 2.16 6.69
CA LEU A 429 4.80 1.21 6.04
C LEU A 429 5.23 0.98 4.59
N ASP A 430 5.03 -0.21 4.05
CA ASP A 430 5.19 -0.50 2.64
C ASP A 430 3.84 -0.40 1.91
N LEU A 431 3.69 0.61 1.06
CA LEU A 431 2.52 0.79 0.22
C LEU A 431 2.62 0.06 -1.12
N THR A 432 3.78 -0.46 -1.46
CA THR A 432 4.01 -1.08 -2.78
C THR A 432 3.71 -2.57 -2.81
N GLY A 433 3.76 -3.23 -1.66
CA GLY A 433 3.48 -4.66 -1.49
C GLY A 433 4.43 -5.59 -2.24
N LYS A 434 5.42 -5.07 -2.95
CA LYS A 434 6.21 -5.82 -3.92
C LYS A 434 7.59 -6.24 -3.39
N GLU A 435 8.17 -5.47 -2.51
CA GLU A 435 9.53 -5.67 -2.00
C GLU A 435 9.62 -5.92 -0.50
N GLY A 436 8.51 -5.77 0.21
CA GLY A 436 8.43 -6.08 1.63
C GLY A 436 8.51 -7.59 1.91
N LYS A 437 8.98 -7.96 3.09
CA LYS A 437 8.96 -9.35 3.54
C LYS A 437 7.53 -9.88 3.71
N VAL A 438 6.60 -9.01 4.03
CA VAL A 438 5.18 -9.34 4.17
C VAL A 438 4.42 -8.73 2.99
N ARG A 439 3.92 -9.57 2.10
CA ARG A 439 3.09 -9.13 0.98
C ARG A 439 1.63 -9.10 1.42
N LEU A 440 1.16 -7.93 1.76
CA LEU A 440 -0.25 -7.69 2.08
C LEU A 440 -1.11 -7.45 0.82
N THR A 441 -0.48 -7.05 -0.29
CA THR A 441 -1.16 -6.72 -1.54
C THR A 441 -0.49 -7.38 -2.74
N ASP A 442 -1.29 -7.69 -3.76
CA ASP A 442 -0.79 -8.26 -5.02
C ASP A 442 -0.21 -7.21 -5.98
N ASN A 443 -0.57 -5.95 -5.79
CA ASN A 443 -0.12 -4.83 -6.60
C ASN A 443 -0.02 -3.56 -5.75
N SER A 444 0.60 -2.52 -6.32
CA SER A 444 0.80 -1.22 -5.68
C SER A 444 -0.12 -0.12 -6.24
N ASN A 445 -1.15 -0.50 -7.00
CA ASN A 445 -2.17 0.46 -7.41
C ASN A 445 -3.03 0.85 -6.21
N PHE A 446 -3.50 2.08 -6.21
CA PHE A 446 -4.27 2.58 -5.09
C PHE A 446 -5.50 3.40 -5.50
N PHE A 447 -6.43 3.47 -4.58
CA PHE A 447 -7.61 4.30 -4.69
C PHE A 447 -7.75 5.16 -3.43
N THR A 448 -8.00 6.45 -3.61
CA THR A 448 -8.15 7.41 -2.51
C THR A 448 -9.52 8.03 -2.52
N LEU A 449 -10.22 7.94 -1.40
CA LEU A 449 -11.52 8.54 -1.20
C LEU A 449 -11.48 9.55 -0.04
N GLY A 450 -11.84 10.78 -0.33
CA GLY A 450 -11.89 11.80 0.70
C GLY A 450 -12.78 12.98 0.34
N PRO A 451 -13.80 13.30 1.16
CA PRO A 451 -14.67 14.46 0.96
C PRO A 451 -13.89 15.76 0.85
N SER A 452 -14.50 16.79 0.25
CA SER A 452 -13.90 18.11 0.22
C SER A 452 -13.60 18.62 1.64
N GLY A 453 -12.38 19.09 1.87
CA GLY A 453 -11.89 19.55 3.16
C GLY A 453 -11.44 18.45 4.13
N SER A 454 -11.36 17.18 3.70
CA SER A 454 -10.86 16.06 4.51
C SER A 454 -9.33 15.95 4.56
N GLY A 455 -8.59 16.84 3.90
CA GLY A 455 -7.13 16.79 3.80
C GLY A 455 -6.59 15.88 2.71
N LYS A 456 -7.43 15.43 1.76
CA LYS A 456 -7.10 14.51 0.69
C LYS A 456 -5.85 14.92 -0.11
N SER A 457 -5.83 16.12 -0.69
CA SER A 457 -4.69 16.60 -1.50
C SER A 457 -3.42 16.78 -0.66
N PHE A 458 -3.57 17.16 0.61
CA PHE A 458 -2.46 17.24 1.56
C PHE A 458 -1.84 15.86 1.84
N PHE A 459 -2.69 14.85 2.09
CA PHE A 459 -2.26 13.47 2.23
C PHE A 459 -1.57 12.96 0.97
N MET A 460 -2.14 13.22 -0.21
CA MET A 460 -1.56 12.79 -1.47
C MET A 460 -0.21 13.45 -1.77
N ASN A 461 -0.02 14.73 -1.44
CA ASN A 461 1.31 15.36 -1.46
C ASN A 461 2.31 14.62 -0.58
N THR A 462 1.88 14.20 0.63
CA THR A 462 2.71 13.38 1.54
C THR A 462 3.10 12.04 0.92
N VAL A 463 2.21 11.41 0.17
CA VAL A 463 2.51 10.16 -0.56
C VAL A 463 3.45 10.42 -1.74
N MET A 464 3.22 11.47 -2.52
CA MET A 464 3.98 11.75 -3.74
C MET A 464 5.43 12.17 -3.46
N TYR A 465 5.68 13.02 -2.43
CA TYR A 465 7.06 13.37 -2.10
C TYR A 465 7.86 12.14 -1.65
N GLN A 466 7.24 11.23 -0.90
CA GLN A 466 7.90 10.01 -0.45
C GLN A 466 8.19 9.06 -1.61
N PHE A 467 7.29 8.93 -2.59
CA PHE A 467 7.60 8.22 -3.83
C PHE A 467 8.79 8.83 -4.56
N TYR A 468 8.79 10.15 -4.75
CA TYR A 468 9.85 10.83 -5.49
C TYR A 468 11.22 10.70 -4.83
N GLU A 469 11.30 10.91 -3.52
CA GLU A 469 12.56 10.79 -2.76
C GLU A 469 13.09 9.36 -2.72
N GLN A 470 12.23 8.35 -2.90
CA GLN A 470 12.62 6.94 -3.05
C GLN A 470 12.84 6.53 -4.52
N ILE A 471 13.30 7.46 -5.35
CA ILE A 471 13.72 7.22 -6.75
C ILE A 471 12.56 6.72 -7.63
N THR A 472 11.33 7.19 -7.39
CA THR A 472 10.18 6.93 -8.23
C THR A 472 9.92 8.12 -9.14
N ASP A 473 9.65 7.89 -10.42
CA ASP A 473 9.18 8.93 -11.33
C ASP A 473 7.67 9.17 -11.08
N VAL A 474 7.30 10.43 -10.92
CA VAL A 474 5.96 10.85 -10.53
C VAL A 474 5.30 11.61 -11.67
N VAL A 475 4.11 11.17 -12.07
CA VAL A 475 3.25 11.84 -13.04
C VAL A 475 1.90 12.08 -12.39
N ILE A 476 1.44 13.30 -12.39
CA ILE A 476 0.19 13.72 -11.73
C ILE A 476 -0.71 14.42 -12.73
N VAL A 477 -1.98 14.03 -12.75
CA VAL A 477 -3.07 14.74 -13.38
C VAL A 477 -3.90 15.38 -12.29
N ASP A 478 -3.91 16.70 -12.22
CA ASP A 478 -4.55 17.50 -11.16
C ASP A 478 -5.58 18.48 -11.75
N THR A 479 -6.55 18.90 -10.94
CA THR A 479 -7.56 19.89 -11.31
C THR A 479 -7.78 20.92 -10.19
N GLY A 480 -6.76 21.22 -9.40
CA GLY A 480 -6.92 22.11 -8.25
C GLY A 480 -5.65 22.81 -7.81
N HIS A 481 -4.63 22.82 -8.65
CA HIS A 481 -3.32 23.39 -8.36
C HIS A 481 -2.71 22.85 -7.05
N SER A 482 -2.98 21.58 -6.71
CA SER A 482 -2.62 20.99 -5.42
C SER A 482 -1.13 20.66 -5.33
N TYR A 483 -0.44 20.44 -6.44
CA TYR A 483 0.95 19.97 -6.49
C TYR A 483 1.95 21.00 -7.03
N GLU A 484 1.53 22.26 -7.22
CA GLU A 484 2.39 23.34 -7.72
C GLU A 484 3.64 23.51 -6.85
N GLY A 485 3.47 23.56 -5.53
CA GLY A 485 4.58 23.74 -4.59
C GLY A 485 5.59 22.60 -4.62
N LEU A 486 5.10 21.36 -4.62
CA LEU A 486 5.94 20.17 -4.66
C LEU A 486 6.71 20.05 -6.00
N CYS A 487 6.04 20.37 -7.11
CA CYS A 487 6.66 20.41 -8.43
C CYS A 487 7.78 21.45 -8.52
N ASN A 488 7.52 22.67 -8.04
CA ASN A 488 8.51 23.74 -8.00
C ASN A 488 9.71 23.40 -7.10
N LEU A 489 9.48 22.75 -5.96
CA LEU A 489 10.55 22.33 -5.06
C LEU A 489 11.51 21.33 -5.72
N TYR A 490 10.98 20.39 -6.48
CA TYR A 490 11.78 19.37 -7.16
C TYR A 490 12.31 19.79 -8.54
N GLY A 491 11.98 21.01 -9.00
CA GLY A 491 12.35 21.49 -10.32
C GLY A 491 11.69 20.67 -11.44
N GLY A 492 10.50 20.14 -11.15
CA GLY A 492 9.72 19.36 -12.09
C GLY A 492 9.02 20.20 -13.15
N VAL A 493 8.35 19.55 -14.10
CA VAL A 493 7.60 20.19 -15.16
C VAL A 493 6.14 20.35 -14.75
N TYR A 494 5.68 21.60 -14.65
CA TYR A 494 4.30 21.96 -14.33
C TYR A 494 3.60 22.49 -15.56
N LEU A 495 2.70 21.71 -16.14
CA LEU A 495 1.98 22.03 -17.36
C LEU A 495 0.55 22.46 -17.04
N THR A 496 0.22 23.70 -17.36
CA THR A 496 -1.15 24.23 -17.24
C THR A 496 -1.74 24.43 -18.62
N TYR A 497 -3.01 24.08 -18.79
CA TYR A 497 -3.72 24.37 -20.02
C TYR A 497 -4.27 25.80 -19.98
N SER A 498 -4.00 26.57 -21.03
CA SER A 498 -4.75 27.78 -21.36
C SER A 498 -4.99 27.84 -22.87
N LYS A 499 -5.93 28.69 -23.29
CA LYS A 499 -6.19 28.89 -24.75
C LYS A 499 -4.97 29.44 -25.47
N GLU A 500 -4.13 30.19 -24.77
CA GLU A 500 -2.92 30.82 -25.29
C GLU A 500 -1.71 29.88 -25.26
N HIS A 501 -1.72 28.90 -24.32
CA HIS A 501 -0.69 27.90 -24.15
C HIS A 501 -1.34 26.53 -24.00
N PRO A 502 -1.79 25.91 -25.11
CA PRO A 502 -2.37 24.57 -25.06
C PRO A 502 -1.32 23.51 -24.70
N ILE A 503 -1.77 22.49 -23.99
CA ILE A 503 -0.93 21.28 -23.82
C ILE A 503 -0.82 20.60 -25.17
N SER A 504 0.38 20.54 -25.70
CA SER A 504 0.66 20.10 -27.05
C SER A 504 1.59 18.89 -27.04
N MET A 505 1.19 17.81 -27.71
CA MET A 505 1.97 16.57 -27.82
C MET A 505 1.73 15.91 -29.17
N ASN A 506 2.74 15.23 -29.71
CA ASN A 506 2.57 14.42 -30.89
C ASN A 506 2.53 12.90 -30.49
N PRO A 507 1.34 12.32 -30.29
CA PRO A 507 1.21 10.92 -29.92
C PRO A 507 1.47 9.95 -31.08
N PHE A 508 1.57 10.42 -32.32
CA PHE A 508 1.81 9.60 -33.52
C PHE A 508 3.30 9.26 -33.69
N LYS A 509 4.19 10.04 -33.12
CA LYS A 509 5.63 9.85 -33.24
C LYS A 509 6.08 8.64 -32.43
N ILE A 510 6.75 7.70 -33.09
CA ILE A 510 7.37 6.53 -32.47
C ILE A 510 8.76 6.33 -33.04
N THR A 511 9.63 5.68 -32.26
CA THR A 511 10.97 5.29 -32.68
C THR A 511 10.93 3.95 -33.43
N THR A 512 12.02 3.63 -34.15
CA THR A 512 12.18 2.34 -34.83
C THR A 512 12.13 1.18 -33.83
N ASP A 513 12.69 1.37 -32.64
CA ASP A 513 12.67 0.33 -31.59
C ASP A 513 11.26 0.08 -31.04
N GLU A 514 10.47 1.13 -30.84
CA GLU A 514 9.07 1.02 -30.44
C GLU A 514 8.22 0.33 -31.52
N TYR A 515 8.45 0.65 -32.78
CA TYR A 515 7.78 -0.01 -33.89
C TYR A 515 8.08 -1.52 -33.93
N ASN A 516 9.35 -1.91 -33.74
CA ASN A 516 9.76 -3.31 -33.79
C ASN A 516 9.36 -4.13 -32.55
N LEU A 517 9.26 -3.52 -31.37
CA LEU A 517 9.08 -4.24 -30.10
C LEU A 517 7.67 -4.14 -29.51
N ASN A 518 6.98 -3.00 -29.68
CA ASN A 518 5.77 -2.68 -28.93
C ASN A 518 4.64 -2.07 -29.79
N PHE A 519 4.64 -2.28 -31.09
CA PHE A 519 3.74 -1.59 -32.00
C PHE A 519 2.24 -1.87 -31.76
N ASP A 520 1.87 -3.10 -31.41
CA ASP A 520 0.45 -3.46 -31.20
C ASP A 520 -0.27 -2.61 -30.16
N GLU A 521 0.44 -2.19 -29.16
CA GLU A 521 -0.12 -1.37 -28.08
C GLU A 521 -0.23 0.09 -28.50
N LYS A 522 0.79 0.59 -29.18
CA LYS A 522 0.75 1.94 -29.76
C LYS A 522 -0.36 2.06 -30.79
N LYS A 523 -0.52 1.04 -31.62
CA LYS A 523 -1.64 0.92 -32.56
C LYS A 523 -2.99 1.00 -31.84
N THR A 524 -3.14 0.24 -30.75
CA THR A 524 -4.37 0.24 -29.94
C THR A 524 -4.63 1.61 -29.33
N PHE A 525 -3.58 2.27 -28.83
CA PHE A 525 -3.70 3.64 -28.32
C PHE A 525 -4.15 4.63 -29.40
N ILE A 526 -3.49 4.64 -30.55
CA ILE A 526 -3.86 5.55 -31.69
C ILE A 526 -5.28 5.26 -32.14
N MET A 527 -5.69 3.99 -32.23
CA MET A 527 -7.06 3.61 -32.55
C MET A 527 -8.06 4.21 -31.56
N ASN A 528 -7.79 4.10 -30.25
CA ASN A 528 -8.64 4.68 -29.22
C ASN A 528 -8.67 6.20 -29.31
N LEU A 529 -7.55 6.85 -29.58
CA LEU A 529 -7.47 8.30 -29.76
C LEU A 529 -8.31 8.75 -30.95
N VAL A 530 -8.19 8.10 -32.11
CA VAL A 530 -8.96 8.40 -33.31
C VAL A 530 -10.46 8.22 -33.07
N PHE A 531 -10.88 7.15 -32.40
CA PHE A 531 -12.29 6.95 -32.05
C PHE A 531 -12.79 7.96 -31.03
N LEU A 532 -11.98 8.32 -30.04
CA LEU A 532 -12.36 9.34 -29.07
C LEU A 532 -12.59 10.70 -29.74
N ILE A 533 -11.80 11.02 -30.76
CA ILE A 533 -12.00 12.23 -31.57
C ILE A 533 -13.23 12.07 -32.45
N PHE A 534 -13.39 10.95 -33.15
CA PHE A 534 -14.39 10.76 -34.21
C PHE A 534 -15.80 10.56 -33.65
N ILE A 535 -15.98 9.57 -32.80
CA ILE A 535 -17.29 9.16 -32.27
C ILE A 535 -17.50 9.52 -30.79
N GLY A 536 -16.47 10.03 -30.10
CA GLY A 536 -16.57 10.44 -28.69
C GLY A 536 -16.88 9.29 -27.76
N ASN A 537 -18.08 9.30 -27.18
CA ASN A 537 -18.53 8.33 -26.19
C ASN A 537 -19.24 7.09 -26.77
N GLU A 538 -19.46 7.06 -28.07
CA GLU A 538 -20.13 5.93 -28.72
C GLU A 538 -19.18 4.74 -28.89
N LYS A 539 -19.73 3.52 -28.97
CA LYS A 539 -18.94 2.33 -29.26
C LYS A 539 -18.74 2.21 -30.77
N PRO A 540 -17.51 2.00 -31.25
CA PRO A 540 -17.25 1.78 -32.65
C PRO A 540 -17.90 0.46 -33.12
N THR A 541 -18.30 0.41 -34.37
CA THR A 541 -18.73 -0.83 -35.02
C THR A 541 -17.52 -1.68 -35.40
N MET A 542 -17.69 -3.01 -35.53
CA MET A 542 -16.59 -3.90 -35.96
C MET A 542 -15.98 -3.50 -37.30
N ILE A 543 -16.76 -2.91 -38.21
CA ILE A 543 -16.26 -2.44 -39.50
C ILE A 543 -15.39 -1.21 -39.33
N GLN A 544 -15.83 -0.25 -38.50
CA GLN A 544 -15.03 0.92 -38.18
C GLN A 544 -13.69 0.54 -37.50
N GLU A 545 -13.74 -0.39 -36.55
CA GLU A 545 -12.52 -0.90 -35.89
C GLU A 545 -11.56 -1.55 -36.90
N THR A 546 -12.09 -2.36 -37.81
CA THR A 546 -11.28 -3.05 -38.84
C THR A 546 -10.63 -2.06 -39.78
N LEU A 547 -11.38 -1.05 -40.26
CA LEU A 547 -10.88 -0.03 -41.18
C LEU A 547 -9.80 0.85 -40.52
N ILE A 548 -10.09 1.41 -39.37
CA ILE A 548 -9.14 2.28 -38.66
C ILE A 548 -7.88 1.51 -38.23
N ASN A 549 -8.04 0.27 -37.74
CA ASN A 549 -6.91 -0.59 -37.39
C ASN A 549 -5.98 -0.82 -38.61
N LYS A 550 -6.57 -1.09 -39.77
CA LYS A 550 -5.82 -1.32 -41.02
C LYS A 550 -5.14 -0.02 -41.51
N VAL A 551 -5.82 1.11 -41.43
CA VAL A 551 -5.26 2.40 -41.81
C VAL A 551 -4.06 2.75 -40.92
N ILE A 552 -4.17 2.56 -39.58
CA ILE A 552 -3.07 2.81 -38.67
C ILE A 552 -1.87 1.90 -38.98
N LEU A 553 -2.12 0.63 -39.22
CA LEU A 553 -1.06 -0.33 -39.59
C LEU A 553 -0.33 0.13 -40.85
N GLU A 554 -1.06 0.40 -41.93
CA GLU A 554 -0.49 0.81 -43.20
C GLU A 554 0.17 2.20 -43.17
N TYR A 555 -0.30 3.12 -42.29
CA TYR A 555 0.33 4.43 -42.06
C TYR A 555 1.74 4.28 -41.52
N TYR A 556 1.93 3.45 -40.49
CA TYR A 556 3.23 3.20 -39.92
C TYR A 556 4.10 2.32 -40.82
N GLU A 557 3.51 1.34 -41.50
CA GLU A 557 4.23 0.56 -42.52
C GLU A 557 4.75 1.46 -43.63
N GLU A 558 3.97 2.41 -44.13
CA GLU A 558 4.40 3.36 -45.17
C GLU A 558 5.58 4.21 -44.72
N TYR A 559 5.61 4.65 -43.47
CA TYR A 559 6.73 5.42 -42.96
C TYR A 559 8.02 4.60 -42.80
N PHE A 560 7.95 3.40 -42.19
CA PHE A 560 9.14 2.58 -41.93
C PHE A 560 9.54 1.72 -43.13
N HIS A 561 8.60 1.28 -43.94
CA HIS A 561 8.77 0.38 -45.08
C HIS A 561 7.90 0.84 -46.28
N PRO A 562 8.29 1.92 -46.97
CA PRO A 562 7.48 2.50 -48.04
C PRO A 562 7.02 1.45 -49.06
N PHE A 563 5.76 1.56 -49.47
CA PHE A 563 5.13 0.60 -50.39
C PHE A 563 5.80 0.66 -51.75
N LYS A 564 6.37 -0.46 -52.21
CA LYS A 564 7.11 -0.58 -53.49
C LYS A 564 6.25 -1.15 -54.64
N GLY A 565 5.07 -1.62 -54.33
CA GLY A 565 4.14 -2.28 -55.27
C GLY A 565 3.64 -3.61 -54.68
N TYR A 566 2.51 -4.10 -55.21
CA TYR A 566 1.98 -5.37 -54.78
C TYR A 566 2.87 -6.54 -55.25
N THR A 567 3.09 -7.50 -54.37
CA THR A 567 3.74 -8.73 -54.72
C THR A 567 2.87 -9.55 -55.69
N ASN A 568 3.50 -10.50 -56.41
CA ASN A 568 2.78 -11.37 -57.35
C ASN A 568 1.62 -12.13 -56.66
N LYS A 569 1.77 -12.51 -55.41
CA LYS A 569 0.74 -13.17 -54.60
C LYS A 569 -0.43 -12.24 -54.27
N GLU A 570 -0.15 -11.03 -53.87
CA GLU A 570 -1.18 -10.01 -53.58
C GLU A 570 -1.94 -9.63 -54.84
N ARG A 571 -1.26 -9.49 -55.96
CA ARG A 571 -1.89 -9.22 -57.27
C ARG A 571 -2.84 -10.38 -57.65
N GLU A 572 -2.44 -11.63 -57.38
CA GLU A 572 -3.28 -12.81 -57.64
C GLU A 572 -4.53 -12.80 -56.74
N GLU A 573 -4.38 -12.53 -55.46
CA GLU A 573 -5.48 -12.43 -54.48
C GLU A 573 -6.43 -11.29 -54.82
N LEU A 574 -5.92 -10.14 -55.24
CA LEU A 574 -6.69 -9.01 -55.73
C LEU A 574 -7.48 -9.37 -57.00
N ARG A 575 -6.83 -10.03 -57.94
CA ARG A 575 -7.41 -10.48 -59.19
C ARG A 575 -8.61 -11.40 -58.96
N GLU A 576 -8.45 -12.40 -58.13
CA GLU A 576 -9.54 -13.32 -57.80
C GLU A 576 -10.69 -12.63 -57.07
N ARG A 577 -10.38 -11.71 -56.17
CA ARG A 577 -11.39 -10.93 -55.45
C ARG A 577 -12.19 -10.02 -56.35
N LEU A 578 -11.54 -9.25 -57.21
CA LEU A 578 -12.20 -8.35 -58.18
C LEU A 578 -13.08 -9.13 -59.15
N LYS A 579 -12.64 -10.31 -59.58
CA LYS A 579 -13.47 -11.22 -60.40
C LYS A 579 -14.73 -11.69 -59.70
N LEU A 580 -14.61 -12.03 -58.42
CA LEU A 580 -15.75 -12.44 -57.59
C LEU A 580 -16.75 -11.29 -57.36
N GLU A 581 -16.22 -10.12 -57.18
CA GLU A 581 -16.98 -8.88 -56.99
C GLU A 581 -17.79 -8.53 -58.25
N ASP A 582 -17.13 -8.48 -59.40
CA ASP A 582 -17.77 -8.19 -60.68
C ASP A 582 -18.85 -9.23 -61.04
N LYS A 583 -18.68 -10.49 -60.65
CA LYS A 583 -19.72 -11.51 -60.79
C LYS A 583 -20.93 -11.27 -59.88
N LYS A 584 -20.69 -10.84 -58.63
CA LYS A 584 -21.76 -10.54 -57.68
C LYS A 584 -22.56 -9.28 -58.08
N ASN A 585 -21.90 -8.29 -58.60
CA ASN A 585 -22.49 -7.03 -58.97
C ASN A 585 -23.08 -7.03 -60.41
N GLY A 586 -22.97 -8.16 -61.13
CA GLY A 586 -23.44 -8.29 -62.52
C GLY A 586 -22.59 -7.57 -63.57
N THR A 587 -21.47 -6.94 -63.14
CA THR A 587 -20.58 -6.24 -64.09
C THR A 587 -19.92 -7.17 -65.07
N TYR A 588 -19.57 -8.39 -64.66
CA TYR A 588 -19.03 -9.43 -65.51
C TYR A 588 -20.07 -9.92 -66.57
N ASP A 589 -21.32 -10.10 -66.13
CA ASP A 589 -22.39 -10.53 -67.03
C ASP A 589 -22.70 -9.44 -68.07
N LYS A 590 -22.71 -8.18 -67.66
CA LYS A 590 -22.86 -7.02 -68.56
C LYS A 590 -21.72 -6.94 -69.57
N TYR A 591 -20.46 -7.09 -69.11
CA TYR A 591 -19.30 -7.15 -70.00
C TYR A 591 -19.43 -8.32 -71.03
N GLN A 592 -19.84 -9.50 -70.59
CA GLN A 592 -20.06 -10.63 -71.50
C GLN A 592 -21.17 -10.34 -72.49
N GLN A 593 -22.24 -9.68 -72.08
CA GLN A 593 -23.32 -9.27 -72.98
C GLN A 593 -22.83 -8.24 -74.02
N GLU A 594 -22.08 -7.22 -73.57
CA GLU A 594 -21.48 -6.24 -74.48
C GLU A 594 -20.53 -6.84 -75.51
N GLN A 595 -19.73 -7.83 -75.07
CA GLN A 595 -18.84 -8.58 -75.95
C GLN A 595 -19.62 -9.41 -76.96
N ARG A 596 -20.73 -10.03 -76.59
CA ARG A 596 -21.63 -10.78 -77.51
C ARG A 596 -22.31 -9.86 -78.49
N GLU A 597 -22.78 -8.72 -78.09
CA GLU A 597 -23.38 -7.68 -78.94
C GLU A 597 -22.36 -7.09 -79.96
N ALA A 598 -21.12 -6.83 -79.47
CA ALA A 598 -20.05 -6.36 -80.35
C ALA A 598 -19.66 -7.42 -81.40
N PHE A 599 -19.59 -8.68 -80.97
CA PHE A 599 -19.37 -9.84 -81.89
C PHE A 599 -20.47 -9.98 -82.94
N ARG A 600 -21.72 -9.84 -82.47
CA ARG A 600 -22.86 -9.89 -83.39
C ARG A 600 -22.84 -8.78 -84.42
N LYS A 601 -22.54 -7.54 -84.02
CA LYS A 601 -22.38 -6.40 -84.88
C LYS A 601 -21.25 -6.57 -85.87
N GLU A 602 -20.14 -7.20 -85.52
CA GLU A 602 -19.03 -7.47 -86.40
C GLU A 602 -19.35 -8.57 -87.40
N GLN A 603 -20.11 -9.58 -86.94
CA GLN A 603 -20.65 -10.64 -87.85
C GLN A 603 -21.65 -10.05 -88.86
N GLU A 604 -22.55 -9.14 -88.41
CA GLU A 604 -23.52 -8.49 -89.29
C GLU A 604 -22.79 -7.59 -90.32
N ALA A 605 -21.75 -6.82 -89.90
CA ALA A 605 -20.94 -6.03 -90.83
C ALA A 605 -20.14 -6.90 -91.83
N ARG A 606 -19.72 -8.12 -91.50
CA ARG A 606 -19.06 -9.08 -92.41
C ARG A 606 -20.00 -9.78 -93.33
N MET A 607 -21.31 -9.89 -93.04
CA MET A 607 -22.33 -10.39 -93.84
C MET A 607 -22.84 -9.39 -94.90
N ASP A 608 -22.78 -8.09 -94.55
CA ASP A 608 -23.10 -7.02 -95.49
C ASP A 608 -22.03 -6.90 -96.61
N GLU A 609 -20.83 -7.42 -96.45
CA GLU A 609 -19.81 -7.42 -97.50
C GLU A 609 -19.82 -8.66 -98.41
N SER A 610 -20.81 -9.64 -98.29
CA SER A 610 -20.96 -10.86 -99.13
C SER A 610 -22.37 -10.97 -99.64
N GLU A 611 -22.52 -11.03 -100.99
CA GLU A 611 -23.79 -11.18 -101.76
C GLU A 611 -24.75 -12.25 -101.22
N PRO A 612 -26.08 -12.12 -101.45
CA PRO A 612 -27.12 -12.81 -100.70
C PRO A 612 -27.36 -14.21 -101.15
N VAL A 613 -27.47 -15.14 -100.23
CA VAL A 613 -28.13 -16.48 -100.38
C VAL A 613 -29.18 -16.66 -99.32
N ALA A 614 -30.36 -17.14 -99.73
CA ALA A 614 -31.66 -17.19 -99.08
C ALA A 614 -31.74 -17.82 -97.70
N GLU A 615 -32.73 -17.34 -96.96
CA GLU A 615 -33.53 -17.83 -95.86
C GLU A 615 -33.36 -19.29 -95.41
N GLU A 616 -32.99 -19.50 -94.17
CA GLU A 616 -33.64 -20.44 -93.25
C GLU A 616 -33.42 -20.04 -91.84
N SER A 617 -34.46 -19.58 -91.14
CA SER A 617 -34.56 -19.13 -89.83
C SER A 617 -34.74 -20.27 -88.82
N VAL A 618 -34.27 -20.09 -87.60
CA VAL A 618 -34.62 -20.77 -86.31
C VAL A 618 -33.56 -21.69 -85.68
N SER A 619 -32.30 -21.64 -85.97
CA SER A 619 -31.31 -22.45 -85.22
C SER A 619 -29.95 -21.71 -84.91
N GLU A 620 -29.88 -20.46 -85.35
CA GLU A 620 -28.57 -19.75 -85.33
C GLU A 620 -28.04 -19.29 -83.96
N GLU A 621 -28.89 -18.90 -82.99
CA GLU A 621 -28.49 -18.47 -81.72
C GLU A 621 -27.85 -19.56 -80.83
N PHE A 622 -28.23 -20.78 -81.01
CA PHE A 622 -27.67 -21.95 -80.29
C PHE A 622 -26.35 -22.43 -80.91
N SER A 623 -26.24 -22.31 -82.21
CA SER A 623 -25.05 -22.68 -83.00
C SER A 623 -23.91 -21.66 -82.72
N ASP A 624 -24.20 -20.41 -82.72
CA ASP A 624 -23.24 -19.33 -82.51
C ASP A 624 -22.66 -19.32 -81.05
N ARG A 625 -23.51 -19.66 -80.11
CA ARG A 625 -23.07 -19.75 -78.75
C ARG A 625 -22.11 -20.96 -78.54
N GLN A 626 -22.37 -22.11 -79.19
CA GLN A 626 -21.48 -23.27 -79.12
C GLN A 626 -20.16 -23.00 -79.84
N GLN A 627 -20.20 -22.24 -80.98
CA GLN A 627 -19.06 -21.97 -81.81
C GLN A 627 -18.17 -20.93 -81.08
N TYR A 628 -18.78 -19.91 -80.48
CA TYR A 628 -18.12 -18.95 -79.61
C TYR A 628 -17.43 -19.59 -78.36
N ASP A 629 -18.18 -20.40 -77.64
CA ASP A 629 -17.66 -21.14 -76.48
C ASP A 629 -16.50 -22.07 -76.86
N LYS A 630 -16.57 -22.71 -78.07
CA LYS A 630 -15.55 -23.61 -78.60
C LYS A 630 -14.29 -22.88 -79.00
N ILE A 631 -14.38 -21.70 -79.58
CA ILE A 631 -13.26 -20.85 -79.94
C ILE A 631 -12.63 -20.28 -78.67
N VAL A 632 -13.44 -19.75 -77.77
CA VAL A 632 -12.94 -19.21 -76.44
C VAL A 632 -12.22 -20.29 -75.67
N ARG A 633 -12.76 -21.53 -75.55
CA ARG A 633 -12.09 -22.61 -74.86
C ARG A 633 -10.78 -23.04 -75.52
N LYS A 634 -10.72 -23.03 -76.87
CA LYS A 634 -9.49 -23.37 -77.60
C LYS A 634 -8.46 -22.29 -77.45
N THR A 635 -8.84 -21.04 -77.51
CA THR A 635 -7.95 -19.88 -77.42
C THR A 635 -7.45 -19.69 -76.02
N THR A 636 -8.32 -19.92 -74.99
CA THR A 636 -7.88 -19.93 -73.58
C THR A 636 -6.83 -21.03 -73.30
N LYS A 637 -7.02 -22.25 -73.90
CA LYS A 637 -5.97 -23.27 -73.77
C LYS A 637 -4.65 -22.91 -74.44
N LEU A 638 -4.71 -22.23 -75.59
CA LEU A 638 -3.52 -21.74 -76.28
C LEU A 638 -2.85 -20.57 -75.53
N TYR A 639 -3.60 -19.69 -74.89
CA TYR A 639 -3.11 -18.61 -74.03
C TYR A 639 -2.45 -19.20 -72.76
N ASN A 640 -3.06 -20.21 -72.15
CA ASN A 640 -2.47 -20.85 -70.99
C ASN A 640 -1.16 -21.56 -71.36
N LEU A 641 -1.07 -22.21 -72.54
CA LEU A 641 0.14 -22.77 -73.04
C LEU A 641 1.22 -21.74 -73.38
N ALA A 642 0.80 -20.59 -73.93
CA ALA A 642 1.70 -19.47 -74.23
C ALA A 642 2.31 -18.85 -72.96
N ASN A 643 1.62 -18.91 -71.81
CA ASN A 643 2.05 -18.38 -70.53
C ASN A 643 2.56 -19.49 -69.57
N ASP A 644 2.66 -20.73 -69.98
CA ASP A 644 3.17 -21.84 -69.16
C ASP A 644 4.71 -21.79 -69.07
N PRO A 645 5.29 -21.53 -67.91
CA PRO A 645 6.76 -21.47 -67.74
C PRO A 645 7.44 -22.80 -67.99
N SER A 646 6.66 -23.92 -67.97
CA SER A 646 7.19 -25.27 -68.21
C SER A 646 7.27 -25.65 -69.70
N ALA A 647 6.60 -24.88 -70.60
CA ALA A 647 6.63 -25.09 -72.02
C ALA A 647 7.86 -24.44 -72.68
N SER A 648 8.42 -25.01 -73.73
CA SER A 648 9.57 -24.49 -74.45
C SER A 648 9.24 -23.12 -75.12
N GLU A 649 10.23 -22.27 -75.28
CA GLU A 649 10.02 -20.93 -75.88
C GLU A 649 9.44 -20.98 -77.30
N GLY A 650 9.74 -22.01 -78.06
CA GLY A 650 9.15 -22.30 -79.37
C GLY A 650 7.65 -22.66 -79.31
N GLU A 651 7.23 -23.48 -78.34
CA GLU A 651 5.85 -23.84 -78.09
C GLU A 651 5.03 -22.68 -77.60
N ARG A 652 5.62 -21.85 -76.70
CA ARG A 652 4.94 -20.64 -76.21
C ARG A 652 4.71 -19.62 -77.30
N THR A 653 5.72 -19.43 -78.16
CA THR A 653 5.58 -18.51 -79.34
C THR A 653 4.62 -19.02 -80.37
N ALA A 654 4.63 -20.32 -80.68
CA ALA A 654 3.67 -20.94 -81.57
C ALA A 654 2.23 -20.89 -81.04
N ALA A 655 2.04 -21.18 -79.75
CA ALA A 655 0.73 -21.08 -79.08
C ALA A 655 0.20 -19.65 -79.05
N SER A 656 1.05 -18.64 -78.82
CA SER A 656 0.70 -17.23 -78.82
C SER A 656 0.29 -16.77 -80.25
N ASN A 657 1.04 -17.16 -81.22
CA ASN A 657 0.75 -16.79 -82.64
C ASN A 657 -0.55 -17.49 -83.14
N LEU A 658 -0.76 -18.70 -82.75
CA LEU A 658 -1.97 -19.44 -83.09
C LEU A 658 -3.21 -18.88 -82.41
N ALA A 659 -3.12 -18.53 -81.13
CA ALA A 659 -4.13 -17.82 -80.39
C ALA A 659 -4.50 -16.47 -81.01
N LYS A 660 -3.54 -15.67 -81.42
CA LYS A 660 -3.75 -14.38 -82.11
C LYS A 660 -4.42 -14.56 -83.53
N ARG A 661 -4.20 -15.69 -84.23
CA ARG A 661 -4.82 -15.99 -85.52
C ARG A 661 -6.23 -16.56 -85.40
N MET A 662 -6.52 -17.24 -84.32
CA MET A 662 -7.81 -17.90 -84.14
C MET A 662 -8.90 -17.03 -83.53
N MET A 663 -8.54 -15.96 -82.95
CA MET A 663 -9.46 -15.05 -82.30
C MET A 663 -9.43 -13.66 -82.95
N PRO A 664 -10.53 -13.25 -83.61
CA PRO A 664 -10.69 -11.85 -84.04
C PRO A 664 -10.48 -10.92 -82.88
N GLU A 665 -10.01 -9.66 -83.13
CA GLU A 665 -9.71 -8.70 -82.05
C GLU A 665 -10.89 -8.42 -81.12
N VAL A 666 -12.12 -8.48 -81.70
CA VAL A 666 -13.39 -8.34 -80.96
C VAL A 666 -13.69 -9.57 -80.08
N MET A 667 -13.08 -10.73 -80.32
CA MET A 667 -13.27 -11.95 -79.45
C MET A 667 -12.18 -12.14 -78.42
N LYS A 668 -11.17 -11.26 -78.31
CA LYS A 668 -10.19 -11.33 -77.25
C LYS A 668 -10.87 -10.92 -75.92
N ASP A 669 -10.77 -11.83 -74.92
CA ASP A 669 -11.26 -11.53 -73.61
C ASP A 669 -10.36 -10.46 -72.99
N HIS A 670 -10.82 -9.20 -73.06
CA HIS A 670 -10.15 -8.06 -72.47
C HIS A 670 -10.41 -7.92 -70.95
N TYR A 671 -11.29 -8.77 -70.41
CA TYR A 671 -11.63 -8.71 -69.00
C TYR A 671 -10.43 -8.88 -68.05
N PRO A 672 -9.48 -9.80 -68.27
CA PRO A 672 -8.27 -9.85 -67.49
C PRO A 672 -7.45 -8.54 -67.53
N MET A 673 -7.43 -7.86 -68.67
CA MET A 673 -6.72 -6.60 -68.81
C MET A 673 -7.42 -5.45 -68.07
N ILE A 674 -8.75 -5.43 -68.04
CA ILE A 674 -9.54 -4.50 -67.25
C ILE A 674 -9.28 -4.67 -65.79
N ILE A 675 -9.17 -5.91 -65.30
CA ILE A 675 -8.81 -6.24 -63.92
C ILE A 675 -7.38 -5.77 -63.60
N GLU A 676 -6.41 -6.06 -64.52
CA GLU A 676 -5.03 -5.58 -64.29
C GLU A 676 -4.94 -4.05 -64.29
N GLU A 677 -5.61 -3.34 -65.16
CA GLU A 677 -5.68 -1.86 -65.16
C GLU A 677 -6.32 -1.34 -63.87
N ARG A 678 -7.29 -2.06 -63.30
CA ARG A 678 -7.85 -1.67 -61.99
C ARG A 678 -6.82 -1.89 -60.90
N ILE A 679 -6.07 -3.01 -60.88
CA ILE A 679 -5.02 -3.30 -59.96
C ILE A 679 -3.88 -2.30 -60.10
N ASP A 680 -3.46 -1.97 -61.30
CA ASP A 680 -2.40 -0.99 -61.57
C ASP A 680 -2.84 0.42 -61.10
N ARG A 681 -4.07 0.84 -61.32
CA ARG A 681 -4.61 2.09 -60.74
C ARG A 681 -4.67 2.08 -59.23
N MET A 682 -5.01 0.95 -58.63
CA MET A 682 -4.99 0.77 -57.17
C MET A 682 -3.55 0.87 -56.66
N GLU A 683 -2.60 0.22 -57.32
CA GLU A 683 -1.18 0.26 -57.01
C GLU A 683 -0.60 1.67 -57.16
N GLU A 684 -0.94 2.39 -58.23
CA GLU A 684 -0.50 3.76 -58.45
C GLU A 684 -1.07 4.72 -57.38
N ARG A 685 -2.37 4.58 -57.04
CA ARG A 685 -2.99 5.34 -55.94
C ARG A 685 -2.31 5.05 -54.63
N ARG A 686 -1.94 3.78 -54.35
CA ARG A 686 -1.26 3.39 -53.14
C ARG A 686 0.19 3.93 -53.11
N LYS A 687 0.89 3.92 -54.24
CA LYS A 687 2.25 4.50 -54.37
C LYS A 687 2.32 5.99 -54.17
N ASN A 688 1.21 6.70 -54.41
CA ASN A 688 1.14 8.16 -54.25
C ASN A 688 0.90 8.58 -52.79
N LEU A 689 0.61 7.61 -51.89
CA LEU A 689 0.45 7.84 -50.46
C LEU A 689 1.83 7.80 -49.76
N HIS A 690 2.45 8.95 -49.54
CA HIS A 690 3.75 9.05 -48.86
C HIS A 690 3.61 9.63 -47.47
N VAL A 691 4.17 8.94 -46.50
CA VAL A 691 4.29 9.42 -45.14
C VAL A 691 5.75 9.83 -44.89
N THR A 692 6.00 11.10 -44.79
CA THR A 692 7.37 11.64 -44.61
C THR A 692 7.69 11.96 -43.16
N GLU A 693 6.63 12.19 -42.33
CA GLU A 693 6.74 12.46 -40.91
C GLU A 693 5.60 11.77 -40.15
N LEU A 694 5.84 11.39 -38.90
CA LEU A 694 4.80 10.85 -38.06
C LEU A 694 4.16 11.96 -37.24
N SER A 695 2.96 12.41 -37.65
CA SER A 695 2.17 13.46 -37.00
C SER A 695 0.67 13.20 -37.19
N PHE A 696 -0.17 13.90 -36.43
CA PHE A 696 -1.62 13.85 -36.70
C PHE A 696 -1.96 14.37 -38.09
N ASN A 697 -1.30 15.41 -38.52
CA ASN A 697 -1.54 15.98 -39.84
C ASN A 697 -1.30 14.98 -40.97
N SER A 698 -0.16 14.31 -40.96
CA SER A 698 0.16 13.29 -41.96
C SER A 698 -0.75 12.04 -41.85
N PHE A 699 -1.13 11.66 -40.63
CA PHE A 699 -2.11 10.59 -40.43
C PHE A 699 -3.51 10.96 -40.98
N TYR A 700 -3.95 12.19 -40.73
CA TYR A 700 -5.23 12.68 -41.25
C TYR A 700 -5.25 12.66 -42.77
N GLU A 701 -4.26 13.25 -43.44
CA GLU A 701 -4.12 13.25 -44.90
C GLU A 701 -4.08 11.80 -45.44
N PHE A 702 -3.26 10.96 -44.88
CA PHE A 702 -3.17 9.55 -45.27
C PHE A 702 -4.51 8.81 -45.08
N SER A 703 -5.18 9.01 -43.96
CA SER A 703 -6.42 8.31 -43.63
C SER A 703 -7.58 8.71 -44.59
N LEU A 704 -7.72 9.99 -44.92
CA LEU A 704 -8.73 10.48 -45.84
C LEU A 704 -8.61 9.90 -47.25
N GLU A 705 -7.39 9.65 -47.71
CA GLU A 705 -7.17 9.05 -49.02
C GLU A 705 -7.20 7.52 -48.96
N ARG A 706 -6.75 6.92 -47.86
CA ARG A 706 -6.62 5.46 -47.73
C ARG A 706 -7.92 4.75 -47.36
N ILE A 707 -8.77 5.36 -46.50
CA ILE A 707 -10.04 4.73 -46.09
C ILE A 707 -10.93 4.44 -47.29
N PRO A 708 -11.18 5.38 -48.24
CA PRO A 708 -11.96 5.06 -49.42
C PRO A 708 -11.38 3.94 -50.29
N GLN A 709 -10.06 3.87 -50.44
CA GLN A 709 -9.38 2.77 -51.14
C GLN A 709 -9.58 1.44 -50.43
N LEU A 710 -9.46 1.40 -49.09
CA LEU A 710 -9.72 0.19 -48.29
C LEU A 710 -11.18 -0.23 -48.37
N MET A 711 -12.10 0.71 -48.37
CA MET A 711 -13.53 0.37 -48.56
C MET A 711 -13.78 -0.24 -49.95
N GLU A 712 -13.16 0.29 -50.99
CA GLU A 712 -13.20 -0.30 -52.33
C GLU A 712 -12.53 -1.68 -52.32
N GLU A 713 -11.36 -1.82 -51.78
CA GLU A 713 -10.65 -3.12 -51.64
C GLU A 713 -11.44 -4.16 -50.87
N MET A 714 -12.14 -3.77 -49.81
CA MET A 714 -12.91 -4.67 -48.96
C MET A 714 -14.36 -4.86 -49.40
N ASN A 715 -14.75 -4.19 -50.49
CA ASN A 715 -16.13 -4.18 -51.04
C ASN A 715 -17.15 -3.77 -49.96
N LEU A 716 -16.89 -2.69 -49.28
CA LEU A 716 -17.75 -2.17 -48.24
C LEU A 716 -18.65 -1.06 -48.78
N ASP A 717 -19.93 -1.14 -48.39
CA ASP A 717 -20.92 -0.13 -48.74
C ASP A 717 -20.53 1.22 -48.16
N LYS A 718 -20.66 2.30 -48.91
CA LYS A 718 -20.34 3.68 -48.47
C LYS A 718 -21.06 4.08 -47.18
N ASN A 719 -22.23 3.49 -46.89
CA ASN A 719 -23.02 3.73 -45.70
C ASN A 719 -22.43 3.08 -44.42
N LYS A 720 -21.39 2.26 -44.54
CA LYS A 720 -20.76 1.56 -43.37
C LYS A 720 -19.70 2.41 -42.65
N PHE A 721 -19.14 3.40 -43.36
CA PHE A 721 -18.20 4.38 -42.79
C PHE A 721 -18.38 5.71 -43.51
N ASP A 722 -18.81 6.71 -42.78
CA ASP A 722 -18.98 8.05 -43.30
C ASP A 722 -17.64 8.78 -43.28
N ILE A 723 -17.00 8.90 -44.45
CA ILE A 723 -15.69 9.53 -44.60
C ILE A 723 -15.79 11.06 -44.53
N ASP A 724 -16.94 11.62 -44.90
CA ASP A 724 -17.16 13.07 -44.88
C ASP A 724 -17.31 13.55 -43.44
N ASP A 725 -18.10 12.86 -42.64
CA ASP A 725 -18.21 13.11 -41.20
C ASP A 725 -16.87 12.88 -40.48
N TYR A 726 -16.14 11.79 -40.80
CA TYR A 726 -14.82 11.52 -40.29
C TYR A 726 -13.86 12.67 -40.58
N GLY A 727 -13.78 13.09 -41.85
CA GLY A 727 -12.94 14.21 -42.27
C GLY A 727 -13.31 15.50 -41.59
N ALA A 728 -14.61 15.87 -41.56
CA ALA A 728 -15.07 17.09 -40.91
C ALA A 728 -14.78 17.14 -39.41
N ILE A 729 -14.95 16.03 -38.72
CA ILE A 729 -14.71 15.96 -37.28
C ILE A 729 -13.22 16.03 -36.94
N LEU A 730 -12.38 15.25 -37.61
CA LEU A 730 -10.93 15.22 -37.38
C LEU A 730 -10.23 16.51 -37.85
N SER A 731 -10.82 17.26 -38.85
CA SER A 731 -10.26 18.53 -39.30
C SER A 731 -10.10 19.56 -38.19
N THR A 732 -10.82 19.40 -37.07
CA THR A 732 -10.69 20.31 -35.92
C THR A 732 -9.31 20.25 -35.27
N PHE A 733 -8.54 19.16 -35.45
CA PHE A 733 -7.16 18.97 -34.99
C PHE A 733 -6.11 19.10 -36.10
N TYR A 734 -6.56 19.27 -37.35
CA TYR A 734 -5.71 19.46 -38.52
C TYR A 734 -5.32 20.95 -38.69
N ARG A 735 -4.39 21.23 -39.57
CA ARG A 735 -3.89 22.60 -39.91
C ARG A 735 -5.03 23.59 -40.11
N GLY A 736 -4.99 24.69 -39.38
CA GLY A 736 -6.07 25.71 -39.37
C GLY A 736 -7.28 25.36 -38.50
N GLY A 737 -7.33 24.20 -37.90
CA GLY A 737 -8.39 23.78 -36.98
C GLY A 737 -8.23 24.35 -35.56
N ALA A 738 -9.34 24.36 -34.82
CA ALA A 738 -9.41 24.95 -33.48
C ALA A 738 -8.42 24.32 -32.45
N TYR A 739 -7.96 23.09 -32.67
CA TYR A 739 -7.07 22.34 -31.82
C TYR A 739 -5.82 21.84 -32.55
N GLU A 740 -5.37 22.56 -33.60
CA GLU A 740 -4.21 22.16 -34.41
C GLU A 740 -2.97 21.84 -33.59
N GLU A 741 -2.64 22.67 -32.59
CA GLU A 741 -1.42 22.52 -31.81
C GLU A 741 -1.46 21.31 -30.86
N THR A 742 -2.63 20.79 -30.52
CA THR A 742 -2.79 19.76 -29.49
C THR A 742 -2.08 18.45 -29.82
N LEU A 743 -2.09 18.02 -31.12
CA LEU A 743 -1.61 16.69 -31.52
C LEU A 743 -0.37 16.73 -32.43
N ASN A 744 0.18 17.90 -32.71
CA ASN A 744 1.21 18.08 -33.76
C ASN A 744 2.57 18.57 -33.26
N ASN A 745 2.77 18.79 -31.97
CA ASN A 745 4.00 19.32 -31.39
C ASN A 745 4.83 18.27 -30.62
N ASP A 746 6.14 18.34 -30.71
CA ASP A 746 7.11 17.37 -30.18
C ASP A 746 7.44 17.52 -28.68
N MET A 747 6.56 18.08 -27.86
CA MET A 747 6.82 18.26 -26.43
C MET A 747 7.00 16.93 -25.66
N ALA A 748 6.45 15.83 -26.17
CA ALA A 748 6.53 14.52 -25.51
C ALA A 748 7.96 14.00 -25.29
N SER A 749 8.91 14.33 -26.18
CA SER A 749 10.30 13.87 -26.06
C SER A 749 11.03 14.50 -24.87
N SER A 750 10.70 15.73 -24.47
CA SER A 750 11.29 16.40 -23.31
C SER A 750 10.71 15.88 -21.99
N LEU A 751 9.47 15.41 -21.98
CA LEU A 751 8.82 14.88 -20.77
C LEU A 751 9.27 13.48 -20.39
N PHE A 752 9.84 12.72 -21.32
CA PHE A 752 10.26 11.34 -21.06
C PHE A 752 11.32 11.24 -19.97
N ASP A 753 12.28 12.15 -19.95
CA ASP A 753 13.39 12.15 -18.99
C ASP A 753 13.04 12.82 -17.64
N GLU A 754 12.01 13.63 -17.63
CA GLU A 754 11.57 14.33 -16.42
C GLU A 754 11.04 13.37 -15.36
N ARG A 755 11.43 13.60 -14.11
CA ARG A 755 11.07 12.71 -13.01
C ARG A 755 9.82 13.13 -12.25
N PHE A 756 9.47 14.41 -12.28
CA PHE A 756 8.28 14.96 -11.62
C PHE A 756 7.50 15.81 -12.62
N ILE A 757 6.33 15.34 -13.00
CA ILE A 757 5.48 15.99 -14.00
C ILE A 757 4.09 16.19 -13.42
N VAL A 758 3.57 17.40 -13.51
CA VAL A 758 2.20 17.73 -13.13
C VAL A 758 1.47 18.32 -14.33
N PHE A 759 0.34 17.73 -14.67
CA PHE A 759 -0.61 18.24 -15.64
C PHE A 759 -1.79 18.84 -14.89
N GLU A 760 -1.90 20.17 -14.91
CA GLU A 760 -2.99 20.91 -14.29
C GLU A 760 -4.08 21.17 -15.32
N LEU A 761 -5.24 20.56 -15.14
CA LEU A 761 -6.32 20.50 -16.11
C LEU A 761 -7.59 21.28 -15.71
N ASP A 762 -7.56 22.12 -14.68
CA ASP A 762 -8.75 22.82 -14.17
C ASP A 762 -9.53 23.54 -15.28
N GLN A 763 -8.85 24.37 -16.05
CA GLN A 763 -9.47 25.10 -17.17
C GLN A 763 -9.89 24.20 -18.34
N LEU A 764 -9.19 23.07 -18.51
CA LEU A 764 -9.49 22.11 -19.57
C LEU A 764 -10.76 21.32 -19.30
N MET A 765 -11.08 21.06 -18.02
CA MET A 765 -12.25 20.26 -17.63
C MET A 765 -13.58 20.88 -18.02
N GLU A 766 -13.62 22.18 -18.34
CA GLU A 766 -14.78 22.84 -18.92
C GLU A 766 -15.03 22.39 -20.37
N ASN A 767 -13.98 21.99 -21.10
CA ASN A 767 -14.06 21.50 -22.47
C ASN A 767 -14.26 19.98 -22.51
N LYS A 768 -15.53 19.55 -22.49
CA LYS A 768 -15.93 18.14 -22.48
C LYS A 768 -15.39 17.31 -23.64
N ARG A 769 -15.00 17.92 -24.76
CA ARG A 769 -14.45 17.25 -25.94
C ARG A 769 -12.93 17.06 -25.81
N LEU A 770 -12.23 18.08 -25.39
CA LEU A 770 -10.76 18.11 -25.38
C LEU A 770 -10.18 17.41 -24.14
N ALA A 771 -10.85 17.54 -22.98
CA ALA A 771 -10.34 16.96 -21.72
C ALA A 771 -10.07 15.46 -21.78
N PRO A 772 -10.98 14.60 -22.28
CA PRO A 772 -10.69 13.17 -22.40
C PRO A 772 -9.50 12.85 -23.32
N ILE A 773 -9.34 13.61 -24.40
CA ILE A 773 -8.26 13.44 -25.37
C ILE A 773 -6.91 13.73 -24.71
N ILE A 774 -6.79 14.85 -24.01
CA ILE A 774 -5.55 15.22 -23.31
C ILE A 774 -5.22 14.20 -22.20
N VAL A 775 -6.21 13.78 -21.43
CA VAL A 775 -5.99 12.76 -20.39
C VAL A 775 -5.52 11.44 -21.01
N LEU A 776 -6.09 11.03 -22.14
CA LEU A 776 -5.65 9.83 -22.85
C LEU A 776 -4.18 9.94 -23.32
N ILE A 777 -3.78 11.10 -23.81
CA ILE A 777 -2.40 11.37 -24.25
C ILE A 777 -1.43 11.33 -23.05
N ILE A 778 -1.81 11.93 -21.91
CA ILE A 778 -1.01 11.88 -20.69
C ILE A 778 -0.81 10.45 -20.22
N MET A 779 -1.86 9.64 -20.31
CA MET A 779 -1.77 8.21 -19.97
C MET A 779 -0.84 7.45 -20.93
N ASP A 780 -0.79 7.81 -22.22
CA ASP A 780 0.15 7.22 -23.16
C ASP A 780 1.59 7.61 -22.85
N VAL A 781 1.85 8.87 -22.53
CA VAL A 781 3.18 9.34 -22.08
C VAL A 781 3.63 8.54 -20.86
N PHE A 782 2.73 8.32 -19.90
CA PHE A 782 3.04 7.49 -18.75
C PHE A 782 3.29 6.02 -19.14
N THR A 783 2.51 5.47 -20.07
CA THR A 783 2.66 4.09 -20.55
C THR A 783 4.00 3.87 -21.22
N GLN A 784 4.43 4.81 -22.08
CA GLN A 784 5.74 4.78 -22.70
C GLN A 784 6.87 4.86 -21.64
N LYS A 785 6.74 5.79 -20.70
CA LYS A 785 7.67 5.94 -19.58
C LYS A 785 7.76 4.67 -18.73
N MET A 786 6.60 4.06 -18.46
CA MET A 786 6.49 2.82 -17.69
C MET A 786 7.24 1.65 -18.33
N ARG A 787 7.26 1.56 -19.67
CA ARG A 787 7.84 0.44 -20.40
C ARG A 787 9.31 0.59 -20.71
N ILE A 788 9.70 1.78 -21.13
CA ILE A 788 11.04 2.03 -21.65
C ILE A 788 12.00 2.40 -20.53
N LYS A 789 11.56 3.21 -19.56
CA LYS A 789 12.41 3.70 -18.48
C LYS A 789 12.54 2.67 -17.36
N LYS A 790 13.77 2.42 -16.91
CA LYS A 790 14.03 1.57 -15.74
C LYS A 790 13.63 2.29 -14.44
N GLY A 791 13.37 1.54 -13.39
CA GLY A 791 13.01 2.08 -12.08
C GLY A 791 11.50 2.11 -11.84
N ARG A 792 11.06 2.73 -10.73
CA ARG A 792 9.65 2.84 -10.35
C ARG A 792 9.01 4.08 -10.94
N LYS A 793 7.71 3.98 -11.16
CA LYS A 793 6.88 5.08 -11.65
C LYS A 793 5.54 5.07 -10.95
N VAL A 794 4.96 6.24 -10.76
CA VAL A 794 3.59 6.39 -10.26
C VAL A 794 2.83 7.40 -11.12
N LEU A 795 1.60 7.05 -11.48
CA LEU A 795 0.61 7.95 -12.09
C LEU A 795 -0.50 8.19 -11.09
N VAL A 796 -0.80 9.44 -10.82
CA VAL A 796 -1.97 9.84 -10.01
C VAL A 796 -2.93 10.64 -10.87
N ILE A 797 -4.21 10.28 -10.79
CA ILE A 797 -5.30 10.99 -11.46
C ILE A 797 -6.21 11.53 -10.37
N GLU A 798 -6.13 12.85 -10.13
CA GLU A 798 -6.92 13.53 -9.10
C GLU A 798 -8.07 14.32 -9.77
N GLU A 799 -9.30 14.06 -9.31
CA GLU A 799 -10.54 14.73 -9.75
C GLU A 799 -10.86 14.63 -11.26
N ALA A 800 -10.06 13.90 -12.02
CA ALA A 800 -10.23 13.79 -13.46
C ALA A 800 -11.28 12.74 -13.90
N TRP A 801 -12.09 12.24 -12.97
CA TRP A 801 -13.10 11.22 -13.23
C TRP A 801 -14.08 11.59 -14.33
N LYS A 802 -14.42 12.88 -14.49
CA LYS A 802 -15.28 13.38 -15.58
C LYS A 802 -14.69 13.09 -16.96
N ALA A 803 -13.37 13.18 -17.08
CA ALA A 803 -12.68 12.87 -18.33
C ALA A 803 -12.54 11.36 -18.57
N ILE A 804 -12.46 10.56 -17.50
CA ILE A 804 -12.22 9.11 -17.59
C ILE A 804 -13.50 8.26 -17.62
N ALA A 805 -14.68 8.86 -17.46
CA ALA A 805 -15.97 8.16 -17.40
C ALA A 805 -16.47 7.62 -18.76
N THR A 806 -15.73 7.84 -19.85
CA THR A 806 -16.11 7.33 -21.17
C THR A 806 -15.74 5.84 -21.33
N PRO A 807 -16.49 5.04 -22.11
CA PRO A 807 -16.19 3.63 -22.32
C PRO A 807 -14.78 3.36 -22.87
N THR A 808 -14.31 4.20 -23.79
CA THR A 808 -12.94 4.10 -24.36
C THR A 808 -11.87 4.34 -23.29
N MET A 809 -12.06 5.37 -22.47
CA MET A 809 -11.15 5.67 -21.36
C MET A 809 -11.18 4.60 -20.28
N ALA A 810 -12.37 4.07 -19.95
CA ALA A 810 -12.51 2.98 -18.98
C ALA A 810 -11.69 1.76 -19.38
N SER A 811 -11.75 1.36 -20.64
CA SER A 811 -10.96 0.24 -21.16
C SER A 811 -9.45 0.51 -21.07
N TYR A 812 -9.02 1.72 -21.34
CA TYR A 812 -7.61 2.09 -21.24
C TYR A 812 -7.12 2.15 -19.79
N ILE A 813 -7.92 2.65 -18.85
CA ILE A 813 -7.63 2.60 -17.41
C ILE A 813 -7.50 1.17 -16.94
N GLN A 814 -8.42 0.30 -17.35
CA GLN A 814 -8.35 -1.13 -17.03
C GLN A 814 -7.04 -1.75 -17.52
N TYR A 815 -6.63 -1.41 -18.74
CA TYR A 815 -5.36 -1.83 -19.30
C TYR A 815 -4.18 -1.33 -18.47
N LEU A 816 -4.13 -0.05 -18.10
CA LEU A 816 -3.09 0.55 -17.26
C LEU A 816 -2.99 -0.15 -15.90
N TYR A 817 -4.10 -0.32 -15.19
CA TYR A 817 -4.12 -0.96 -13.88
C TYR A 817 -3.63 -2.41 -13.93
N LYS A 818 -4.00 -3.16 -14.98
CA LYS A 818 -3.54 -4.54 -15.18
C LYS A 818 -2.06 -4.64 -15.57
N THR A 819 -1.56 -3.64 -16.31
CA THR A 819 -0.21 -3.68 -16.89
C THR A 819 0.84 -3.05 -15.98
N ALA A 820 0.50 -2.03 -15.20
CA ALA A 820 1.41 -1.29 -14.32
C ALA A 820 2.26 -2.20 -13.43
N ARG A 821 1.65 -3.22 -12.83
CA ARG A 821 2.33 -4.21 -11.99
C ARG A 821 3.55 -4.86 -12.66
N LYS A 822 3.48 -5.12 -13.98
CA LYS A 822 4.56 -5.79 -14.72
C LYS A 822 5.78 -4.91 -14.90
N HIS A 823 5.62 -3.60 -14.84
CA HIS A 823 6.63 -2.60 -15.16
C HIS A 823 7.08 -1.75 -13.96
N TRP A 824 6.91 -2.24 -12.73
CA TRP A 824 7.27 -1.49 -11.52
C TRP A 824 6.57 -0.13 -11.43
N ALA A 825 5.34 -0.08 -11.90
CA ALA A 825 4.53 1.12 -11.89
C ALA A 825 3.31 0.96 -10.97
N SER A 826 2.85 2.09 -10.44
CA SER A 826 1.63 2.21 -9.64
C SER A 826 0.71 3.21 -10.30
N VAL A 827 -0.58 2.93 -10.27
CA VAL A 827 -1.61 3.86 -10.75
C VAL A 827 -2.57 4.14 -9.61
N GLY A 828 -2.84 5.41 -9.36
CA GLY A 828 -3.75 5.86 -8.32
C GLY A 828 -4.83 6.78 -8.86
N VAL A 829 -6.07 6.55 -8.41
CA VAL A 829 -7.21 7.45 -8.65
C VAL A 829 -7.66 8.04 -7.34
N VAL A 830 -7.91 9.35 -7.36
CA VAL A 830 -8.27 10.14 -6.18
C VAL A 830 -9.59 10.85 -6.46
N THR A 831 -10.59 10.65 -5.60
CA THR A 831 -11.92 11.26 -5.78
C THR A 831 -12.53 11.72 -4.47
N GLN A 832 -13.53 12.57 -4.54
CA GLN A 832 -14.28 13.07 -3.38
C GLN A 832 -15.48 12.20 -3.03
N GLU A 833 -16.13 11.62 -4.03
CA GLU A 833 -17.34 10.83 -3.86
C GLU A 833 -17.20 9.46 -4.54
N ILE A 834 -17.71 8.42 -3.89
CA ILE A 834 -17.67 7.07 -4.45
C ILE A 834 -18.52 6.95 -5.73
N GLN A 835 -19.58 7.74 -5.84
CA GLN A 835 -20.48 7.79 -6.99
C GLN A 835 -19.78 8.20 -8.28
N ASP A 836 -18.70 8.99 -8.19
CA ASP A 836 -17.89 9.38 -9.32
C ASP A 836 -17.34 8.18 -10.10
N ILE A 837 -17.07 7.08 -9.38
CA ILE A 837 -16.53 5.85 -9.92
C ILE A 837 -17.64 4.82 -10.18
N THR A 838 -18.61 4.69 -9.28
CA THR A 838 -19.67 3.66 -9.37
C THR A 838 -20.72 3.97 -10.43
N GLY A 839 -20.79 5.21 -10.92
CA GLY A 839 -21.66 5.61 -12.03
C GLY A 839 -21.37 4.90 -13.36
N ASN A 840 -20.20 4.28 -13.51
CA ASN A 840 -19.83 3.45 -14.66
C ASN A 840 -19.24 2.12 -14.17
N GLU A 841 -19.95 1.03 -14.42
CA GLU A 841 -19.59 -0.31 -13.91
C GLU A 841 -18.22 -0.79 -14.42
N THR A 842 -17.89 -0.48 -15.67
CA THR A 842 -16.57 -0.83 -16.25
C THR A 842 -15.42 -0.08 -15.57
N VAL A 843 -15.61 1.21 -15.25
CA VAL A 843 -14.61 2.03 -14.53
C VAL A 843 -14.49 1.55 -13.10
N LYS A 844 -15.60 1.31 -12.42
CA LYS A 844 -15.65 0.77 -11.07
C LYS A 844 -14.82 -0.51 -10.97
N ASP A 845 -15.13 -1.48 -11.82
CA ASP A 845 -14.43 -2.77 -11.80
C ASP A 845 -12.95 -2.64 -12.16
N ALA A 846 -12.63 -1.75 -13.11
CA ALA A 846 -11.26 -1.51 -13.50
C ALA A 846 -10.40 -0.96 -12.34
N ILE A 847 -10.91 0.01 -11.60
CA ILE A 847 -10.19 0.70 -10.54
C ILE A 847 -10.23 -0.12 -9.24
N ILE A 848 -11.42 -0.46 -8.76
CA ILE A 848 -11.59 -1.07 -7.44
C ILE A 848 -10.98 -2.47 -7.39
N SER A 849 -11.28 -3.32 -8.37
CA SER A 849 -10.78 -4.70 -8.39
C SER A 849 -9.27 -4.81 -8.64
N ASN A 850 -8.64 -3.78 -9.19
CA ASN A 850 -7.21 -3.76 -9.46
C ASN A 850 -6.42 -2.81 -8.54
N SER A 851 -7.05 -2.24 -7.50
CA SER A 851 -6.35 -1.50 -6.46
C SER A 851 -5.99 -2.43 -5.31
N GLY A 852 -4.72 -2.45 -4.94
CA GLY A 852 -4.22 -3.20 -3.80
C GLY A 852 -4.25 -2.41 -2.50
N VAL A 853 -4.31 -1.08 -2.59
CA VAL A 853 -4.28 -0.16 -1.46
C VAL A 853 -5.44 0.82 -1.55
N PHE A 854 -6.15 1.01 -0.45
CA PHE A 854 -7.24 1.99 -0.33
C PHE A 854 -6.90 2.99 0.77
N PHE A 855 -7.03 4.27 0.45
CA PHE A 855 -6.88 5.37 1.39
C PHE A 855 -8.24 6.04 1.61
N LEU A 856 -8.69 6.09 2.85
CA LEU A 856 -9.92 6.77 3.21
C LEU A 856 -9.63 7.88 4.22
N CYS A 857 -9.86 9.11 3.81
CA CYS A 857 -9.86 10.25 4.72
C CYS A 857 -11.14 10.27 5.56
N ASP A 858 -11.31 11.23 6.46
CA ASP A 858 -12.48 11.33 7.33
C ASP A 858 -13.81 11.26 6.55
N GLN A 859 -14.58 10.21 6.78
CA GLN A 859 -15.86 9.93 6.12
C GLN A 859 -17.08 10.36 6.96
N SER A 860 -16.89 11.13 8.01
CA SER A 860 -17.98 11.54 8.93
C SER A 860 -19.13 12.25 8.23
N LYS A 861 -18.87 12.93 7.11
CA LYS A 861 -19.90 13.60 6.28
C LYS A 861 -20.84 12.62 5.57
N PHE A 862 -20.39 11.40 5.31
CA PHE A 862 -21.14 10.39 4.54
C PHE A 862 -21.65 9.23 5.42
N LYS A 863 -21.74 9.41 6.74
CA LYS A 863 -22.11 8.35 7.68
C LYS A 863 -23.43 7.64 7.32
N GLU A 864 -24.42 8.38 6.86
CA GLU A 864 -25.73 7.83 6.48
C GLU A 864 -25.71 7.06 5.13
N LYS A 865 -24.78 7.38 4.25
CA LYS A 865 -24.60 6.75 2.93
C LYS A 865 -23.36 5.84 2.87
N PHE A 866 -22.79 5.49 4.02
CA PHE A 866 -21.54 4.73 4.08
C PHE A 866 -21.70 3.28 3.62
N THR A 867 -22.92 2.76 3.56
CA THR A 867 -23.21 1.39 3.10
C THR A 867 -22.68 1.16 1.68
N ASP A 868 -22.89 2.13 0.76
CA ASP A 868 -22.41 2.03 -0.62
C ASP A 868 -20.87 1.96 -0.68
N ILE A 869 -20.19 2.77 0.16
CA ILE A 869 -18.72 2.76 0.25
C ILE A 869 -18.25 1.42 0.81
N ARG A 870 -18.88 0.94 1.87
CA ARG A 870 -18.57 -0.33 2.52
C ARG A 870 -18.67 -1.50 1.54
N GLU A 871 -19.79 -1.60 0.81
CA GLU A 871 -20.01 -2.67 -0.17
C GLU A 871 -19.05 -2.58 -1.36
N THR A 872 -18.86 -1.38 -1.89
CA THR A 872 -17.97 -1.16 -3.04
C THR A 872 -16.51 -1.51 -2.73
N LEU A 873 -16.02 -1.12 -1.55
CA LEU A 873 -14.62 -1.34 -1.13
C LEU A 873 -14.43 -2.62 -0.30
N ALA A 874 -15.47 -3.44 -0.15
CA ALA A 874 -15.47 -4.67 0.65
C ALA A 874 -14.88 -4.45 2.06
N LEU A 875 -15.37 -3.40 2.75
CA LEU A 875 -14.90 -3.07 4.10
C LEU A 875 -15.55 -3.97 5.15
N THR A 876 -14.74 -4.47 6.06
CA THR A 876 -15.20 -5.25 7.21
C THR A 876 -15.83 -4.35 8.26
N ASP A 877 -16.55 -4.94 9.24
CA ASP A 877 -17.08 -4.19 10.38
C ASP A 877 -15.99 -3.52 11.21
N THR A 878 -14.84 -4.15 11.30
CA THR A 878 -13.66 -3.61 11.98
C THR A 878 -13.09 -2.41 11.23
N ASP A 879 -12.99 -2.47 9.88
CA ASP A 879 -12.58 -1.34 9.05
C ASP A 879 -13.51 -0.13 9.25
N VAL A 880 -14.81 -0.38 9.23
CA VAL A 880 -15.83 0.67 9.42
C VAL A 880 -15.70 1.34 10.79
N LYS A 881 -15.51 0.56 11.86
CA LYS A 881 -15.28 1.11 13.20
C LYS A 881 -14.01 1.97 13.25
N GLN A 882 -12.93 1.52 12.65
CA GLN A 882 -11.67 2.28 12.59
C GLN A 882 -11.83 3.59 11.80
N ILE A 883 -12.48 3.56 10.64
CA ILE A 883 -12.71 4.74 9.79
C ILE A 883 -13.47 5.83 10.55
N PHE A 884 -14.48 5.47 11.35
CA PHE A 884 -15.23 6.46 12.14
C PHE A 884 -14.49 7.00 13.36
N THR A 885 -13.32 6.46 13.70
CA THR A 885 -12.45 7.03 14.74
C THR A 885 -11.44 8.05 14.20
N ILE A 886 -11.34 8.21 12.87
CA ILE A 886 -10.44 9.17 12.23
C ILE A 886 -10.66 10.57 12.80
N ASN A 887 -9.60 11.20 13.28
CA ASN A 887 -9.60 12.54 13.88
C ASN A 887 -10.47 12.70 15.15
N LYS A 888 -10.87 11.63 15.80
CA LYS A 888 -11.80 11.67 16.96
C LYS A 888 -11.15 11.23 18.28
N LEU A 889 -9.94 10.64 18.26
CA LEU A 889 -9.21 10.35 19.49
C LEU A 889 -8.65 11.61 20.10
N GLU A 890 -8.48 11.60 21.44
CA GLU A 890 -7.86 12.71 22.19
C GLU A 890 -6.31 12.69 22.04
N ASN A 891 -5.83 12.61 20.81
CA ASN A 891 -4.41 12.56 20.49
C ASN A 891 -3.92 13.80 19.73
N LYS A 892 -4.76 14.85 19.67
CA LYS A 892 -4.47 16.09 18.92
C LYS A 892 -3.89 17.22 19.78
N GLU A 893 -3.86 17.07 21.08
CA GLU A 893 -3.33 18.11 21.94
C GLU A 893 -1.88 18.42 21.59
N ASN A 894 -1.59 19.70 21.36
CA ASN A 894 -0.26 20.21 20.97
C ASN A 894 0.27 19.71 19.61
N ARG A 895 -0.58 19.11 18.75
CA ARG A 895 -0.21 18.69 17.39
C ARG A 895 -0.85 19.61 16.36
N SER A 896 -0.05 20.53 15.82
CA SER A 896 -0.43 21.39 14.71
C SER A 896 -0.33 20.59 13.38
N GLN A 897 -1.18 20.89 12.41
CA GLN A 897 -1.12 20.29 11.07
C GLN A 897 -1.22 18.75 11.06
N PHE A 898 -2.15 18.22 11.83
CA PHE A 898 -2.37 16.78 12.00
C PHE A 898 -3.74 16.35 11.47
N ASN A 899 -3.72 15.31 10.66
CA ASN A 899 -4.89 14.58 10.20
C ASN A 899 -4.63 13.07 10.21
N GLU A 900 -5.66 12.27 10.45
CA GLU A 900 -5.58 10.82 10.35
C GLU A 900 -6.19 10.33 9.03
N VAL A 901 -5.66 9.23 8.52
CA VAL A 901 -6.14 8.54 7.30
C VAL A 901 -6.18 7.04 7.57
N PHE A 902 -7.23 6.38 7.11
CA PHE A 902 -7.31 4.93 7.12
C PHE A 902 -6.67 4.37 5.86
N ILE A 903 -5.78 3.41 6.04
CA ILE A 903 -5.08 2.69 4.96
C ILE A 903 -5.50 1.22 5.03
N LYS A 904 -6.11 0.72 3.95
CA LYS A 904 -6.41 -0.70 3.78
C LYS A 904 -5.45 -1.31 2.77
N ARG A 905 -4.78 -2.39 3.15
CA ARG A 905 -3.86 -3.16 2.31
C ARG A 905 -4.27 -4.63 2.37
N GLY A 906 -4.90 -5.11 1.31
CA GLY A 906 -5.49 -6.46 1.31
C GLY A 906 -6.53 -6.64 2.42
N SER A 907 -6.28 -7.53 3.37
CA SER A 907 -7.18 -7.78 4.51
C SER A 907 -6.92 -6.86 5.71
N GLU A 908 -5.78 -6.17 5.77
CA GLU A 908 -5.38 -5.36 6.91
C GLU A 908 -5.77 -3.90 6.74
N GLY A 909 -6.43 -3.33 7.75
CA GLY A 909 -6.77 -1.93 7.87
C GLY A 909 -6.04 -1.28 9.04
N ILE A 910 -5.49 -0.07 8.84
CA ILE A 910 -4.81 0.70 9.87
C ILE A 910 -5.12 2.19 9.74
N VAL A 911 -5.29 2.86 10.86
CA VAL A 911 -5.38 4.33 10.90
C VAL A 911 -4.02 4.89 11.24
N VAL A 912 -3.54 5.79 10.40
CA VAL A 912 -2.24 6.47 10.55
C VAL A 912 -2.42 7.97 10.62
N GLY A 913 -1.48 8.65 11.28
CA GLY A 913 -1.45 10.10 11.34
C GLY A 913 -0.54 10.69 10.25
N VAL A 914 -1.01 11.76 9.65
CA VAL A 914 -0.22 12.65 8.79
C VAL A 914 0.03 13.92 9.55
N GLU A 915 1.22 14.07 10.07
CA GLU A 915 1.70 15.24 10.81
C GLU A 915 2.95 15.75 10.14
N VAL A 916 3.03 17.03 9.86
CA VAL A 916 4.12 17.59 9.07
C VAL A 916 4.66 18.88 9.66
N PRO A 917 5.97 19.13 9.51
CA PRO A 917 6.59 20.42 9.86
C PRO A 917 6.12 21.55 8.93
N HIS A 918 6.48 22.78 9.28
CA HIS A 918 6.10 23.96 8.52
C HIS A 918 6.60 23.95 7.08
N GLU A 919 7.78 23.38 6.81
CA GLU A 919 8.37 23.29 5.47
C GLU A 919 7.52 22.41 4.55
N LEU A 920 7.08 21.25 5.05
CA LEU A 920 6.19 20.37 4.30
C LEU A 920 4.82 21.02 4.11
N TYR A 921 4.29 21.62 5.17
CA TYR A 921 3.01 22.33 5.12
C TYR A 921 3.00 23.41 4.05
N MET A 922 4.01 24.28 4.03
CA MET A 922 4.12 25.36 3.05
C MET A 922 4.34 24.86 1.61
N THR A 923 4.97 23.69 1.47
CA THR A 923 5.13 23.06 0.16
C THR A 923 3.81 22.45 -0.35
N PHE A 924 2.96 21.96 0.56
CA PHE A 924 1.71 21.25 0.21
C PHE A 924 0.47 22.15 0.23
N THR A 925 0.56 23.35 0.81
CA THR A 925 -0.61 24.20 0.97
C THR A 925 -1.30 24.52 -0.35
N THR A 926 -2.61 24.46 -0.35
CA THR A 926 -3.48 24.87 -1.46
C THR A 926 -4.10 26.25 -1.23
N GLU A 927 -3.90 26.82 -0.02
CA GLU A 927 -4.46 28.10 0.37
C GLU A 927 -3.85 29.25 -0.41
N LYS A 928 -4.68 29.98 -1.12
CA LYS A 928 -4.27 31.05 -2.05
C LYS A 928 -3.43 32.14 -1.35
N ILE A 929 -3.85 32.55 -0.14
CA ILE A 929 -3.18 33.61 0.61
C ILE A 929 -1.77 33.18 1.02
N GLU A 930 -1.60 31.94 1.43
CA GLU A 930 -0.32 31.36 1.83
C GLU A 930 0.62 31.21 0.63
N LYS A 931 0.11 30.73 -0.49
CA LYS A 931 0.87 30.67 -1.76
C LYS A 931 1.33 32.05 -2.23
N GLU A 932 0.46 33.06 -2.17
CA GLU A 932 0.81 34.43 -2.54
C GLU A 932 1.90 34.98 -1.62
N ALA A 933 1.82 34.75 -0.31
CA ALA A 933 2.83 35.16 0.65
C ALA A 933 4.18 34.49 0.36
N LEU A 934 4.21 33.21 0.06
CA LEU A 934 5.45 32.49 -0.32
C LEU A 934 6.00 33.02 -1.65
N LYS A 935 5.15 33.31 -2.64
CA LYS A 935 5.58 33.93 -3.92
C LYS A 935 6.20 35.32 -3.72
N MET A 936 5.83 36.06 -2.67
CA MET A 936 6.50 37.32 -2.31
C MET A 936 7.94 37.06 -1.85
N TYR A 937 8.18 36.01 -1.02
CA TYR A 937 9.53 35.63 -0.61
C TYR A 937 10.39 35.25 -1.80
N LEU A 938 9.85 34.45 -2.75
CA LEU A 938 10.54 34.09 -3.98
C LEU A 938 10.97 35.32 -4.81
N ARG A 939 10.06 36.29 -4.98
CA ARG A 939 10.35 37.50 -5.77
C ARG A 939 11.35 38.42 -5.10
N GLU A 940 11.20 38.69 -3.81
CA GLU A 940 12.04 39.65 -3.10
C GLU A 940 13.45 39.11 -2.79
N LEU A 941 13.55 37.81 -2.49
CA LEU A 941 14.84 37.19 -2.20
C LEU A 941 15.58 36.76 -3.48
N GLY A 942 14.88 36.58 -4.61
CA GLY A 942 15.47 36.09 -5.86
C GLY A 942 16.17 34.72 -5.70
N CYS A 943 15.65 33.89 -4.79
CA CYS A 943 16.27 32.62 -4.40
C CYS A 943 15.50 31.41 -4.95
N SER A 944 16.02 30.20 -4.74
CA SER A 944 15.34 28.97 -5.07
C SER A 944 14.02 28.80 -4.29
N TYR A 945 13.09 27.98 -4.81
CA TYR A 945 11.84 27.69 -4.10
C TYR A 945 12.10 27.09 -2.71
N LYS A 946 13.09 26.20 -2.60
CA LYS A 946 13.54 25.61 -1.34
C LYS A 946 13.99 26.70 -0.33
N ASP A 947 14.81 27.61 -0.77
CA ASP A 947 15.34 28.66 0.12
C ASP A 947 14.23 29.64 0.55
N ALA A 948 13.28 29.92 -0.33
CA ALA A 948 12.11 30.73 0.00
C ALA A 948 11.23 30.05 1.07
N VAL A 949 11.00 28.73 0.96
CA VAL A 949 10.27 27.96 1.96
C VAL A 949 10.99 28.01 3.31
N ILE A 950 12.31 27.79 3.33
CA ILE A 950 13.12 27.87 4.55
C ILE A 950 13.02 29.25 5.20
N ALA A 951 13.18 30.31 4.41
CA ALA A 951 13.11 31.67 4.91
C ALA A 951 11.73 32.02 5.46
N TYR A 952 10.66 31.61 4.75
CA TYR A 952 9.29 31.82 5.18
C TYR A 952 8.97 31.09 6.47
N CYS A 953 9.32 29.81 6.58
CA CYS A 953 9.06 29.00 7.78
C CYS A 953 9.83 29.54 8.99
N ARG A 954 11.07 29.95 8.81
CA ARG A 954 11.86 30.57 9.85
C ARG A 954 11.24 31.89 10.37
N ASP A 955 10.80 32.75 9.45
CA ASP A 955 10.15 34.02 9.85
C ASP A 955 8.80 33.75 10.52
N TRP A 956 8.09 32.73 10.09
CA TRP A 956 6.85 32.27 10.71
C TRP A 956 7.10 31.83 12.16
N GLU A 957 8.06 30.96 12.40
CA GLU A 957 8.44 30.48 13.74
C GLU A 957 8.85 31.64 14.66
N LEU A 958 9.71 32.52 14.16
CA LEU A 958 10.16 33.71 14.92
C LEU A 958 9.03 34.68 15.23
N SER A 959 7.97 34.70 14.44
CA SER A 959 6.80 35.55 14.67
C SER A 959 5.94 35.11 15.84
N GLY A 960 6.05 33.86 16.30
CA GLY A 960 5.23 33.28 17.36
C GLY A 960 3.74 33.09 16.99
N ILE A 961 3.36 33.30 15.71
CA ILE A 961 1.98 33.14 15.23
C ILE A 961 1.73 31.64 14.97
N SER A 962 0.75 31.06 15.65
CA SER A 962 0.46 29.64 15.53
C SER A 962 -0.28 29.25 14.24
N LYS A 963 -1.11 30.15 13.69
CA LYS A 963 -1.92 29.85 12.51
C LYS A 963 -1.26 30.29 11.22
N PRO A 964 -1.06 29.40 10.22
CA PRO A 964 -0.38 29.74 8.98
C PRO A 964 -1.05 30.86 8.20
N ILE A 965 -2.38 30.87 8.13
CA ILE A 965 -3.13 31.89 7.41
C ILE A 965 -2.96 33.29 8.02
N GLU A 966 -2.87 33.40 9.35
CA GLU A 966 -2.67 34.69 10.05
C GLU A 966 -1.27 35.26 9.75
N PHE A 967 -0.25 34.39 9.71
CA PHE A 967 1.10 34.79 9.32
C PHE A 967 1.15 35.21 7.84
N ALA A 968 0.55 34.44 6.94
CA ALA A 968 0.46 34.76 5.52
C ALA A 968 -0.23 36.11 5.28
N GLN A 969 -1.32 36.40 6.01
CA GLN A 969 -2.00 37.68 5.97
C GLN A 969 -1.12 38.84 6.44
N LYS A 970 -0.33 38.63 7.52
CA LYS A 970 0.64 39.61 8.02
C LYS A 970 1.72 39.95 6.99
N VAL A 971 2.27 38.94 6.32
CA VAL A 971 3.23 39.10 5.21
C VAL A 971 2.62 39.91 4.08
N LYS A 972 1.40 39.52 3.63
CA LYS A 972 0.69 40.20 2.56
C LYS A 972 0.37 41.67 2.89
N ASN A 973 -0.08 41.94 4.09
CA ASN A 973 -0.38 43.32 4.58
C ASN A 973 0.89 44.17 4.69
N ALA A 974 2.02 43.56 5.03
CA ALA A 974 3.30 44.28 5.08
C ALA A 974 3.83 44.59 3.66
N GLY A 975 3.36 43.90 2.62
CA GLY A 975 3.78 44.08 1.23
C GLY A 975 5.28 43.79 1.00
N ARG A 976 5.93 43.12 1.93
CA ARG A 976 7.37 42.80 1.90
C ARG A 976 7.68 41.62 2.79
N VAL A 977 8.85 41.01 2.54
CA VAL A 977 9.39 39.97 3.42
C VAL A 977 9.57 40.50 4.85
N LEU A 978 9.05 39.77 5.82
CA LEU A 978 9.19 40.07 7.24
C LEU A 978 10.53 39.53 7.76
N SER A 979 11.67 39.96 7.21
CA SER A 979 12.95 39.50 7.79
C SER A 979 13.12 40.05 9.19
N LEU A 980 13.02 39.20 10.17
CA LEU A 980 13.21 39.57 11.58
C LEU A 980 14.69 39.74 11.98
N SER A 981 15.63 39.36 11.08
CA SER A 981 17.05 39.68 11.26
C SER A 981 17.66 40.21 9.97
N SER A 982 18.24 41.43 10.06
CA SER A 982 18.93 42.10 8.96
C SER A 982 20.26 41.43 8.53
N HIS A 983 20.73 40.42 9.30
CA HIS A 983 22.00 39.70 9.01
C HIS A 983 21.91 38.62 7.96
N ASP A 984 20.71 38.10 7.68
CA ASP A 984 20.53 36.91 6.82
C ASP A 984 20.34 37.23 5.35
N ARG A 985 20.01 38.48 4.98
CA ARG A 985 19.90 38.86 3.54
C ARG A 985 21.21 38.69 2.77
N ARG A 986 22.38 38.72 3.42
CA ARG A 986 23.69 38.52 2.77
C ARG A 986 24.02 37.06 2.52
N TYR A 987 23.41 36.13 3.21
CA TYR A 987 23.70 34.71 3.06
C TYR A 987 23.04 34.15 1.81
N TYR A 988 21.87 34.63 1.48
CA TYR A 988 21.10 34.12 0.31
C TYR A 988 21.50 34.79 -1.03
N SER A 989 22.09 35.99 -0.99
CA SER A 989 22.59 36.66 -2.19
C SER A 989 23.97 36.18 -2.66
N SER A 990 24.66 35.33 -1.90
CA SER A 990 25.98 34.78 -2.23
C SER A 990 25.96 33.35 -2.71
N ALA A 991 24.79 32.71 -2.81
CA ALA A 991 24.59 31.31 -3.23
C ALA A 991 23.85 31.17 -4.57
N SER A 992 23.69 32.32 -5.34
CA SER A 992 23.15 32.31 -6.69
C SER A 992 24.27 32.26 -7.71
#